data_fd20ada1b4390170b6adb0aebfe6a0da
#
_entry.id   fd20ada1b4390170b6adb0aebfe6a0da
#
_cell.length_a   1.000
_cell.length_b   1.000
_cell.length_c   1.000
_cell.angle_alpha   90.00
_cell.angle_beta   90.00
_cell.angle_gamma   90.00
#
_symmetry.space_group_name_H-M   'P 1'
#
loop_
_entity.id
_entity.type
_entity.pdbx_description
1 polymer ?
#
loop_
_entity_poly.entity_id
_entity_poly.type
_entity_poly.pdbx_seq_one_letter_code
_entity_poly.pdbx_strand_id
1 'polypeptide(L)'
;MDARLALLQLGTLLVLLSAALELTAKLTAGEEVYTNTWAVHIEGGPQEADRIARKHGFINHGNVFGDYYHFRHHTVVKKSLSGHRGTYVRLQKEPQVRWVEQQVSRRRKKRDDYNEPSDPKFPQQWYLVSKSNPSEADLNARGAWSQGYTGRGVVVTILDDGIEKDHPDLASNYDPDASYDVNDGDSDPQPRYTQRNENRHGTRCAGEVAAAANNDVCGVGVAYNAKIGGVRMLDGEVTDVVEAHSLSLNSQHIHIYSASWGPEDDGKTVDGPAKLAKEAFLRGVTEGRGGLGSIFVWASGNGGREKDSCNCDGYTNSIYTLSISSTTQYGMVPWYSEACSSTLATTFSSGNPNEKQIVTTDLRQKCTDTHTGTSASAPLAAGIIALALEANMNLTWRDMQHLVVRTSHPAHLSTDDWRTNGVGRKVSHSYGYGLLDAGAMVALAQNWTSVGPQHQCVLTMLSEPRDIGSRLLFSKTLDSCWGRPEYVNSLEHVQARLTLSYNHRGNLAIHLISPQGTRSTLLAPRPKDYSPEGFIDWAFMTTHMWDEDPRGEWTLEIENVSEQGHDYGELSQFTLILYGTGSSSNNPSSPDFPRPSNNSCKTFDTQQICIECSLGFSLFLQGCVKLCPPGFTTGPQLLNMSLDNWVDLSSVQSCLPCHPACLTCSGPGPSDCLSCPPHSHLVLTACLHQNQIQRKSPTGPDLQGDVGGPGESPVGLEQEGGGGVGEPPGPSLALSSPLATLLAVLSCAFILAAFAGVFFMLQLRSGGAPWARRTKLQSVETGGWASGGFGLGLGWERQGRVSYKGIPTVWVDEDQVTLGGSDSDSEELNCHSERTAFIRTQSSL
;
A
#
# COMPACT_ATOMS: atom_id res chain seq x y z
N MET A 1 -0.24 61.46 25.79
CA MET A 1 -0.58 60.45 26.84
C MET A 1 -0.66 59.05 26.25
N ASP A 2 -0.82 58.90 24.96
CA ASP A 2 -1.11 57.61 24.28
C ASP A 2 0.09 56.72 23.96
N ALA A 3 1.27 57.31 23.75
CA ALA A 3 2.47 56.53 23.41
C ALA A 3 3.03 55.70 24.60
N ARG A 4 2.85 56.19 25.82
CA ARG A 4 3.25 55.48 27.03
C ARG A 4 2.33 54.31 27.37
N LEU A 5 1.03 54.42 27.02
CA LEU A 5 0.04 53.39 27.24
C LEU A 5 0.25 52.21 26.25
N ALA A 6 0.60 52.54 25.01
CA ALA A 6 0.92 51.54 23.98
C ALA A 6 2.21 50.74 24.29
N LEU A 7 3.21 51.41 24.84
CA LEU A 7 4.46 50.76 25.30
C LEU A 7 4.25 49.84 26.50
N LEU A 8 3.35 50.26 27.46
CA LEU A 8 2.98 49.42 28.61
C LEU A 8 2.15 48.18 28.16
N GLN A 9 1.27 48.34 27.19
CA GLN A 9 0.51 47.19 26.63
C GLN A 9 1.40 46.26 25.81
N LEU A 10 2.37 46.76 25.08
CA LEU A 10 3.35 45.92 24.35
C LEU A 10 4.26 45.14 25.32
N GLY A 11 4.69 45.80 26.42
CA GLY A 11 5.47 45.16 27.48
C GLY A 11 4.71 44.05 28.20
N THR A 12 3.41 44.31 28.53
CA THR A 12 2.58 43.25 29.14
C THR A 12 2.27 42.09 28.19
N LEU A 13 2.10 42.35 26.89
CA LEU A 13 1.90 41.31 25.89
C LEU A 13 3.16 40.44 25.71
N LEU A 14 4.35 41.03 25.68
CA LEU A 14 5.63 40.33 25.63
C LEU A 14 5.87 39.47 26.87
N VAL A 15 5.52 39.93 28.05
CA VAL A 15 5.63 39.15 29.30
C VAL A 15 4.63 37.99 29.30
N LEU A 16 3.42 38.19 28.81
CA LEU A 16 2.41 37.13 28.67
C LEU A 16 2.81 36.10 27.60
N LEU A 17 3.42 36.52 26.50
CA LEU A 17 3.93 35.62 25.46
C LEU A 17 5.12 34.79 25.98
N SER A 18 6.05 35.40 26.72
CA SER A 18 7.17 34.67 27.34
C SER A 18 6.71 33.67 28.38
N ALA A 19 5.69 34.01 29.17
CA ALA A 19 5.08 33.10 30.15
C ALA A 19 4.31 31.95 29.47
N ALA A 20 3.66 32.23 28.37
CA ALA A 20 2.98 31.19 27.56
C ALA A 20 3.99 30.25 26.87
N LEU A 21 5.10 30.79 26.36
CA LEU A 21 6.19 29.95 25.81
C LEU A 21 6.86 29.08 26.87
N GLU A 22 7.10 29.60 28.08
CA GLU A 22 7.60 28.80 29.19
C GLU A 22 6.60 27.72 29.64
N LEU A 23 5.30 28.01 29.59
CA LEU A 23 4.26 27.05 29.94
C LEU A 23 4.12 25.94 28.88
N THR A 24 4.21 26.27 27.59
CA THR A 24 4.24 25.28 26.50
C THR A 24 5.50 24.43 26.51
N ALA A 25 6.67 25.03 26.80
CA ALA A 25 7.91 24.29 26.96
C ALA A 25 7.89 23.32 28.16
N LYS A 26 7.17 23.66 29.23
CA LYS A 26 6.96 22.77 30.38
C LYS A 26 5.94 21.67 30.14
N LEU A 27 4.95 21.89 29.26
CA LEU A 27 3.95 20.89 28.87
C LEU A 27 4.48 19.84 27.88
N THR A 28 5.53 20.14 27.15
CA THR A 28 6.18 19.21 26.20
C THR A 28 7.35 18.42 26.77
N ALA A 29 7.91 18.86 27.90
CA ALA A 29 8.91 18.08 28.64
C ALA A 29 8.18 17.03 29.49
N GLY A 30 8.21 15.75 29.07
CA GLY A 30 7.68 14.65 29.87
C GLY A 30 8.22 14.73 31.31
N GLU A 31 7.36 14.63 32.32
CA GLU A 31 7.73 14.72 33.73
C GLU A 31 8.84 13.72 34.07
N GLU A 32 10.01 14.23 34.44
CA GLU A 32 11.13 13.39 34.91
C GLU A 32 10.80 12.84 36.30
N VAL A 33 10.75 11.52 36.44
CA VAL A 33 10.52 10.83 37.69
C VAL A 33 11.87 10.39 38.27
N TYR A 34 12.34 11.08 39.33
CA TYR A 34 13.59 10.78 39.99
C TYR A 34 13.45 9.55 40.90
N THR A 35 14.49 8.70 40.88
CA THR A 35 14.60 7.51 41.74
C THR A 35 15.33 7.83 43.03
N ASN A 36 15.44 6.86 43.95
CA ASN A 36 16.28 6.96 45.13
C ASN A 36 17.67 6.38 44.88
N THR A 37 18.17 6.37 43.66
CA THR A 37 19.45 5.87 43.26
C THR A 37 20.30 6.92 42.56
N TRP A 38 21.64 6.82 42.70
CA TRP A 38 22.61 7.70 42.08
C TRP A 38 23.69 6.87 41.37
N ALA A 39 24.16 7.38 40.26
CA ALA A 39 25.42 6.95 39.67
C ALA A 39 26.49 7.91 40.08
N VAL A 40 27.61 7.39 40.56
CA VAL A 40 28.69 8.18 41.12
C VAL A 40 30.05 7.71 40.57
N HIS A 41 30.82 8.62 40.03
CA HIS A 41 32.19 8.37 39.60
C HIS A 41 33.16 8.69 40.76
N ILE A 42 33.85 7.68 41.27
CA ILE A 42 34.71 7.79 42.47
C ILE A 42 36.07 7.22 42.16
N GLU A 43 37.11 8.06 42.29
CA GLU A 43 38.50 7.63 42.26
C GLU A 43 38.91 6.98 43.60
N GLY A 44 39.69 5.91 43.57
CA GLY A 44 40.17 5.22 44.76
C GLY A 44 39.60 3.82 45.01
N GLY A 45 38.82 3.33 44.04
CA GLY A 45 38.35 1.94 44.00
C GLY A 45 37.16 1.62 44.91
N PRO A 46 36.78 0.33 45.02
CA PRO A 46 35.55 -0.09 45.71
C PRO A 46 35.49 0.25 47.19
N GLN A 47 36.63 0.20 47.89
CA GLN A 47 36.70 0.48 49.34
C GLN A 47 36.40 1.95 49.64
N GLU A 48 36.88 2.85 48.79
CA GLU A 48 36.60 4.27 48.89
C GLU A 48 35.15 4.59 48.55
N ALA A 49 34.61 3.94 47.53
CA ALA A 49 33.19 4.04 47.19
C ALA A 49 32.29 3.60 48.34
N ASP A 50 32.63 2.51 49.02
CA ASP A 50 31.92 2.04 50.22
C ASP A 50 32.04 3.02 51.41
N ARG A 51 33.19 3.63 51.60
CA ARG A 51 33.42 4.64 52.63
C ARG A 51 32.52 5.88 52.39
N ILE A 52 32.51 6.38 51.16
CA ILE A 52 31.73 7.55 50.78
C ILE A 52 30.23 7.23 50.88
N ALA A 53 29.78 6.06 50.37
CA ALA A 53 28.42 5.64 50.48
C ALA A 53 27.90 5.64 51.92
N ARG A 54 28.62 4.98 52.84
CA ARG A 54 28.28 4.91 54.25
C ARG A 54 28.29 6.31 54.93
N LYS A 55 29.23 7.15 54.59
CA LYS A 55 29.37 8.52 55.16
C LYS A 55 28.12 9.36 54.82
N HIS A 56 27.51 9.18 53.66
CA HIS A 56 26.41 10.00 53.19
C HIS A 56 25.06 9.29 53.25
N GLY A 57 24.95 8.14 53.92
CA GLY A 57 23.69 7.44 54.12
C GLY A 57 23.20 6.65 52.90
N PHE A 58 24.14 6.19 52.06
CA PHE A 58 23.87 5.32 50.94
C PHE A 58 24.29 3.88 51.19
N ILE A 59 23.62 2.98 50.48
CA ILE A 59 24.05 1.60 50.25
C ILE A 59 24.76 1.60 48.89
N ASN A 60 26.01 1.16 48.84
CA ASN A 60 26.71 0.87 47.58
C ASN A 60 26.23 -0.48 47.05
N HIS A 61 25.62 -0.49 45.85
CA HIS A 61 25.19 -1.68 45.15
C HIS A 61 26.27 -2.29 44.25
N GLY A 62 27.49 -1.71 44.31
CA GLY A 62 28.66 -2.19 43.59
C GLY A 62 29.04 -1.34 42.39
N ASN A 63 30.13 -1.78 41.77
CA ASN A 63 30.69 -1.16 40.57
C ASN A 63 29.79 -1.44 39.36
N VAL A 64 29.61 -0.42 38.53
CA VAL A 64 28.86 -0.54 37.26
C VAL A 64 29.82 -0.87 36.10
N PHE A 65 30.86 -0.09 35.96
CA PHE A 65 32.04 -0.29 35.10
C PHE A 65 33.10 0.78 35.45
N GLY A 66 34.39 0.48 35.26
CA GLY A 66 35.50 1.38 35.63
C GLY A 66 35.34 1.90 37.07
N ASP A 67 35.41 3.21 37.27
CA ASP A 67 35.28 3.87 38.57
C ASP A 67 33.84 4.40 38.82
N TYR A 68 32.85 3.89 38.13
CA TYR A 68 31.42 4.25 38.32
C TYR A 68 30.72 3.26 39.23
N TYR A 69 30.02 3.78 40.27
CA TYR A 69 29.34 3.02 41.31
C TYR A 69 27.85 3.35 41.37
N HIS A 70 27.04 2.34 41.75
CA HIS A 70 25.60 2.49 41.91
C HIS A 70 25.23 2.63 43.39
N PHE A 71 24.79 3.82 43.78
CA PHE A 71 24.42 4.15 45.18
C PHE A 71 22.92 4.23 45.33
N ARG A 72 22.37 3.72 46.45
CA ARG A 72 20.95 3.84 46.80
C ARG A 72 20.77 4.47 48.18
N HIS A 73 19.98 5.52 48.28
CA HIS A 73 19.67 6.21 49.54
C HIS A 73 18.39 5.64 50.16
N HIS A 74 18.39 5.27 51.45
CA HIS A 74 17.25 4.59 52.07
C HIS A 74 16.12 5.53 52.50
N THR A 75 16.41 6.81 52.72
CA THR A 75 15.42 7.78 53.19
C THR A 75 14.82 8.66 52.06
N VAL A 76 15.40 8.62 50.84
CA VAL A 76 14.86 9.36 49.71
C VAL A 76 13.74 8.55 49.05
N VAL A 77 12.61 9.22 48.74
CA VAL A 77 11.44 8.59 48.22
C VAL A 77 11.67 8.13 46.79
N LYS A 78 11.27 6.88 46.44
CA LYS A 78 11.17 6.41 45.08
C LYS A 78 10.05 7.19 44.37
N LYS A 79 10.30 7.68 43.15
CA LYS A 79 9.34 8.45 42.34
C LYS A 79 9.07 9.85 42.92
N SER A 80 10.02 10.73 42.77
CA SER A 80 9.84 12.17 43.00
C SER A 80 9.87 12.92 41.68
N LEU A 81 9.04 13.96 41.57
CA LEU A 81 9.04 14.88 40.41
C LEU A 81 10.18 15.94 40.51
N SER A 82 10.97 15.91 41.53
CA SER A 82 12.10 16.82 41.70
C SER A 82 13.32 16.08 42.23
N GLY A 83 14.52 16.44 41.72
CA GLY A 83 15.78 15.89 42.16
C GLY A 83 16.16 16.29 43.59
N HIS A 84 16.80 15.40 44.34
CA HIS A 84 17.23 15.63 45.73
C HIS A 84 18.53 16.42 45.78
N ARG A 85 18.46 17.73 45.53
CA ARG A 85 19.60 18.65 45.43
C ARG A 85 20.54 18.65 46.62
N GLY A 86 19.99 18.45 47.85
CA GLY A 86 20.80 18.42 49.06
C GLY A 86 21.77 17.25 49.11
N THR A 87 21.37 16.09 48.63
CA THR A 87 22.23 14.89 48.58
C THR A 87 23.27 15.00 47.45
N TYR A 88 22.86 15.52 46.30
CA TYR A 88 23.77 15.83 45.19
C TYR A 88 24.95 16.70 45.64
N VAL A 89 24.67 17.84 46.28
CA VAL A 89 25.72 18.79 46.78
C VAL A 89 26.64 18.17 47.83
N ARG A 90 26.12 17.25 48.67
CA ARG A 90 26.94 16.58 49.68
C ARG A 90 27.93 15.59 49.05
N LEU A 91 27.47 14.79 48.07
CA LEU A 91 28.36 13.86 47.36
C LEU A 91 29.39 14.59 46.51
N GLN A 92 29.00 15.68 45.84
CA GLN A 92 29.88 16.48 45.00
C GLN A 92 31.02 17.16 45.78
N LYS A 93 30.91 17.32 47.13
CA LYS A 93 31.94 17.88 47.98
C LYS A 93 33.05 16.89 48.39
N GLU A 94 32.89 15.60 48.11
CA GLU A 94 33.92 14.60 48.35
C GLU A 94 35.04 14.75 47.31
N PRO A 95 36.32 14.82 47.73
CA PRO A 95 37.45 15.07 46.82
C PRO A 95 37.62 13.98 45.74
N GLN A 96 37.23 12.75 46.07
CA GLN A 96 37.32 11.59 45.19
C GLN A 96 36.11 11.45 44.24
N VAL A 97 35.05 12.25 44.42
CA VAL A 97 33.87 12.22 43.57
C VAL A 97 34.07 13.18 42.40
N ARG A 98 34.25 12.63 41.21
CA ARG A 98 34.43 13.39 39.96
C ARG A 98 33.10 13.76 39.33
N TRP A 99 32.07 12.90 39.46
CA TRP A 99 30.75 13.12 38.92
C TRP A 99 29.70 12.37 39.75
N VAL A 100 28.51 12.94 39.83
CA VAL A 100 27.37 12.34 40.52
C VAL A 100 26.07 12.75 39.84
N GLU A 101 25.16 11.81 39.68
CA GLU A 101 23.82 12.07 39.07
C GLU A 101 22.77 11.21 39.74
N GLN A 102 21.67 11.85 40.17
CA GLN A 102 20.48 11.13 40.61
C GLN A 102 19.79 10.52 39.39
N GLN A 103 19.49 9.23 39.47
CA GLN A 103 18.94 8.52 38.31
C GLN A 103 17.46 8.82 38.12
N VAL A 104 17.08 9.03 36.86
CA VAL A 104 15.69 9.25 36.39
C VAL A 104 15.14 7.95 35.89
N SER A 105 13.92 7.61 36.31
CA SER A 105 13.19 6.45 35.79
C SER A 105 12.74 6.73 34.37
N ARG A 106 13.34 6.07 33.41
CA ARG A 106 12.93 6.13 32.00
C ARG A 106 12.05 4.92 31.67
N ARG A 107 10.85 5.16 31.15
CA ARG A 107 10.01 4.07 30.65
C ARG A 107 10.67 3.48 29.41
N ARG A 108 10.96 2.18 29.43
CA ARG A 108 11.44 1.41 28.29
C ARG A 108 10.39 0.35 27.98
N LYS A 109 10.01 0.23 26.70
CA LYS A 109 9.10 -0.80 26.21
C LYS A 109 9.96 -1.88 25.56
N LYS A 110 9.71 -3.14 25.82
CA LYS A 110 10.33 -4.22 25.07
C LYS A 110 9.87 -4.09 23.61
N ARG A 111 10.79 -4.31 22.68
CA ARG A 111 10.47 -4.22 21.25
C ARG A 111 9.75 -5.47 20.73
N ASP A 112 9.75 -6.55 21.49
CA ASP A 112 9.18 -7.86 21.17
C ASP A 112 7.79 -8.09 21.82
N ASP A 113 7.25 -7.14 22.60
CA ASP A 113 5.93 -7.24 23.21
C ASP A 113 4.86 -6.73 22.20
N TYR A 114 4.72 -7.40 21.06
CA TYR A 114 3.49 -7.38 20.31
C TYR A 114 2.50 -8.29 21.04
N ASN A 115 1.46 -7.69 21.62
CA ASN A 115 0.33 -8.44 22.15
C ASN A 115 -0.65 -8.68 21.00
N GLU A 116 -0.94 -9.93 20.70
CA GLU A 116 -2.01 -10.25 19.75
C GLU A 116 -3.33 -9.61 20.20
N PRO A 117 -4.16 -9.15 19.24
CA PRO A 117 -5.51 -8.67 19.55
C PRO A 117 -6.30 -9.72 20.33
N SER A 118 -7.11 -9.23 21.29
CA SER A 118 -7.91 -10.09 22.19
C SER A 118 -9.35 -10.24 21.72
N ASP A 119 -9.71 -9.67 20.59
CA ASP A 119 -11.06 -9.59 20.07
C ASP A 119 -11.64 -10.98 19.77
N PRO A 120 -12.94 -11.22 20.04
CA PRO A 120 -13.51 -12.57 20.11
C PRO A 120 -13.47 -13.33 18.77
N LYS A 121 -13.54 -12.63 17.64
CA LYS A 121 -13.46 -13.25 16.31
C LYS A 121 -12.07 -13.21 15.70
N PHE A 122 -11.09 -12.54 16.28
CA PHE A 122 -9.72 -12.49 15.78
C PHE A 122 -9.10 -13.89 15.55
N PRO A 123 -9.31 -14.90 16.41
CA PRO A 123 -8.82 -16.26 16.13
C PRO A 123 -9.40 -16.91 14.88
N GLN A 124 -10.49 -16.37 14.33
CA GLN A 124 -11.13 -16.85 13.10
C GLN A 124 -10.62 -16.14 11.86
N GLN A 125 -9.89 -15.01 12.02
CA GLN A 125 -9.27 -14.23 10.94
C GLN A 125 -7.95 -14.88 10.48
N TRP A 126 -8.08 -16.08 9.92
CA TRP A 126 -6.98 -16.95 9.48
C TRP A 126 -6.02 -16.31 8.48
N TYR A 127 -6.52 -15.37 7.69
CA TYR A 127 -5.78 -14.66 6.66
C TYR A 127 -4.86 -13.55 7.20
N LEU A 128 -5.05 -13.10 8.44
CA LEU A 128 -4.18 -12.09 9.07
C LEU A 128 -3.00 -12.70 9.78
N VAL A 129 -3.21 -13.86 10.41
CA VAL A 129 -2.21 -14.53 11.24
C VAL A 129 -2.41 -16.04 11.19
N SER A 130 -1.53 -16.76 10.52
CA SER A 130 -1.51 -18.22 10.58
C SER A 130 -0.81 -18.69 11.85
N LYS A 131 -1.57 -19.36 12.73
CA LYS A 131 -1.06 -19.80 14.06
C LYS A 131 -0.43 -21.17 14.07
N SER A 132 -0.69 -22.01 13.10
CA SER A 132 -0.55 -23.45 13.33
C SER A 132 0.27 -24.22 12.31
N ASN A 133 0.56 -23.69 11.16
CA ASN A 133 1.22 -24.48 10.14
C ASN A 133 2.11 -23.61 9.24
N PRO A 134 3.42 -23.86 9.16
CA PRO A 134 4.30 -23.16 8.22
C PRO A 134 3.92 -23.32 6.74
N SER A 135 2.96 -24.21 6.46
CA SER A 135 2.42 -24.45 5.12
C SER A 135 1.16 -23.65 4.81
N GLU A 136 0.57 -22.93 5.77
CA GLU A 136 -0.56 -22.04 5.54
C GLU A 136 -0.04 -20.60 5.37
N ALA A 137 -0.30 -20.01 4.21
CA ALA A 137 0.02 -18.60 3.94
C ALA A 137 -0.98 -17.68 4.63
N ASP A 138 -0.51 -16.51 5.05
CA ASP A 138 -1.33 -15.39 5.50
C ASP A 138 -0.80 -14.09 4.88
N LEU A 139 -1.46 -12.96 5.16
CA LEU A 139 -1.08 -11.63 4.68
C LEU A 139 0.10 -11.02 5.45
N ASN A 140 0.70 -11.74 6.40
CA ASN A 140 1.78 -11.27 7.26
C ASN A 140 1.48 -9.92 7.95
N ALA A 141 0.20 -9.70 8.32
CA ALA A 141 -0.21 -8.50 9.04
C ALA A 141 0.51 -8.38 10.39
N ARG A 142 0.73 -9.51 11.07
CA ARG A 142 1.52 -9.59 12.31
C ARG A 142 2.95 -9.07 12.11
N GLY A 143 3.55 -9.35 10.93
CA GLY A 143 4.87 -8.85 10.58
C GLY A 143 4.93 -7.32 10.56
N ALA A 144 3.90 -6.66 10.05
CA ALA A 144 3.76 -5.21 10.06
C ALA A 144 3.47 -4.67 11.47
N TRP A 145 2.52 -5.27 12.19
CA TRP A 145 2.14 -4.86 13.54
C TRP A 145 3.29 -5.02 14.55
N SER A 146 4.09 -6.07 14.44
CA SER A 146 5.28 -6.27 15.29
C SER A 146 6.37 -5.23 15.06
N GLN A 147 6.42 -4.64 13.86
CA GLN A 147 7.26 -3.49 13.54
C GLN A 147 6.69 -2.18 14.08
N GLY A 148 5.46 -2.18 14.61
CA GLY A 148 4.79 -1.03 15.24
C GLY A 148 3.82 -0.28 14.33
N TYR A 149 3.54 -0.78 13.14
CA TYR A 149 2.65 -0.16 12.15
C TYR A 149 1.27 -0.80 12.20
N THR A 150 0.24 0.03 12.35
CA THR A 150 -1.16 -0.38 12.60
C THR A 150 -2.17 0.49 11.85
N GLY A 151 -1.69 1.37 10.94
CA GLY A 151 -2.48 2.30 10.14
C GLY A 151 -2.66 3.69 10.77
N ARG A 152 -1.96 4.01 11.86
CA ARG A 152 -2.13 5.27 12.58
C ARG A 152 -1.78 6.48 11.72
N GLY A 153 -2.71 7.47 11.67
CA GLY A 153 -2.54 8.69 10.90
C GLY A 153 -2.89 8.54 9.41
N VAL A 154 -3.30 7.35 8.98
CA VAL A 154 -3.80 7.11 7.62
C VAL A 154 -5.32 7.15 7.61
N VAL A 155 -5.90 7.74 6.56
CA VAL A 155 -7.34 7.87 6.34
C VAL A 155 -7.71 7.06 5.11
N VAL A 156 -8.66 6.14 5.28
CA VAL A 156 -9.20 5.29 4.21
C VAL A 156 -10.69 5.56 4.08
N THR A 157 -11.19 5.63 2.85
CA THR A 157 -12.61 5.80 2.57
C THR A 157 -13.12 4.65 1.70
N ILE A 158 -14.24 4.07 2.10
CA ILE A 158 -14.96 3.04 1.35
C ILE A 158 -16.00 3.72 0.47
N LEU A 159 -15.89 3.57 -0.84
CA LEU A 159 -16.88 4.04 -1.82
C LEU A 159 -17.86 2.91 -2.08
N ASP A 160 -19.10 2.96 -1.50
CA ASP A 160 -20.00 1.81 -1.48
C ASP A 160 -21.46 2.21 -1.17
N ASP A 161 -22.24 1.30 -0.55
CA ASP A 161 -23.64 1.47 -0.16
C ASP A 161 -23.84 2.18 1.20
N GLY A 162 -22.77 2.68 1.80
CA GLY A 162 -22.74 3.39 3.09
C GLY A 162 -21.88 2.69 4.13
N ILE A 163 -21.76 3.31 5.30
CA ILE A 163 -21.03 2.78 6.46
C ILE A 163 -21.86 2.97 7.73
N GLU A 164 -22.06 1.90 8.51
CA GLU A 164 -22.65 1.99 9.84
C GLU A 164 -21.66 2.62 10.82
N LYS A 165 -21.60 3.97 10.81
CA LYS A 165 -20.61 4.77 11.55
C LYS A 165 -20.65 4.57 13.06
N ASP A 166 -21.83 4.16 13.59
CA ASP A 166 -22.07 3.90 15.02
C ASP A 166 -21.82 2.44 15.41
N HIS A 167 -21.33 1.61 14.47
CA HIS A 167 -20.94 0.24 14.78
C HIS A 167 -19.84 0.23 15.84
N PRO A 168 -19.99 -0.51 16.97
CA PRO A 168 -19.06 -0.44 18.11
C PRO A 168 -17.61 -0.76 17.73
N ASP A 169 -17.40 -1.52 16.64
CA ASP A 169 -16.06 -1.88 16.13
C ASP A 169 -15.49 -0.88 15.11
N LEU A 170 -16.29 0.11 14.67
CA LEU A 170 -15.88 1.14 13.71
C LEU A 170 -15.86 2.55 14.33
N ALA A 171 -16.75 2.83 15.27
CA ALA A 171 -17.02 4.17 15.79
C ALA A 171 -15.77 4.90 16.32
N SER A 172 -14.80 4.21 16.91
CA SER A 172 -13.56 4.81 17.41
C SER A 172 -12.62 5.28 16.30
N ASN A 173 -12.70 4.65 15.14
CA ASN A 173 -11.89 4.93 13.97
C ASN A 173 -12.63 5.77 12.92
N TYR A 174 -13.95 5.95 13.07
CA TYR A 174 -14.76 6.70 12.12
C TYR A 174 -14.26 8.13 11.96
N ASP A 175 -14.28 8.58 10.71
CA ASP A 175 -13.83 9.90 10.29
C ASP A 175 -14.93 10.59 9.46
N PRO A 176 -15.61 11.60 10.02
CA PRO A 176 -16.66 12.32 9.31
C PRO A 176 -16.13 13.15 8.13
N ASP A 177 -14.86 13.61 8.19
CA ASP A 177 -14.24 14.38 7.11
C ASP A 177 -13.84 13.46 5.90
N ALA A 178 -13.86 12.14 6.10
CA ALA A 178 -13.66 11.14 5.08
C ALA A 178 -14.98 10.49 4.61
N SER A 179 -16.13 11.10 4.92
CA SER A 179 -17.45 10.50 4.72
C SER A 179 -18.42 11.47 4.08
N TYR A 180 -19.33 10.94 3.25
CA TYR A 180 -20.40 11.72 2.61
C TYR A 180 -21.50 10.82 2.06
N ASP A 181 -22.72 11.31 2.02
CA ASP A 181 -23.81 10.69 1.27
C ASP A 181 -24.03 11.42 -0.05
N VAL A 182 -23.63 10.80 -1.16
CA VAL A 182 -23.80 11.37 -2.50
C VAL A 182 -25.22 11.10 -3.03
N ASN A 183 -25.90 10.06 -2.54
CA ASN A 183 -27.26 9.75 -2.98
C ASN A 183 -28.29 10.76 -2.44
N ASP A 184 -28.21 11.12 -1.16
CA ASP A 184 -29.11 12.07 -0.52
C ASP A 184 -28.55 13.51 -0.47
N GLY A 185 -27.25 13.68 -0.73
CA GLY A 185 -26.56 14.97 -0.80
C GLY A 185 -26.27 15.61 0.56
N ASP A 186 -25.92 14.78 1.57
CA ASP A 186 -25.61 15.23 2.92
C ASP A 186 -24.33 14.56 3.48
N SER A 187 -24.01 14.85 4.74
CA SER A 187 -22.79 14.36 5.39
C SER A 187 -22.98 13.07 6.18
N ASP A 188 -24.15 12.44 6.15
CA ASP A 188 -24.45 11.21 6.90
C ASP A 188 -24.40 9.97 6.02
N PRO A 189 -23.26 9.22 5.98
CA PRO A 189 -23.10 8.06 5.12
C PRO A 189 -23.81 6.81 5.68
N GLN A 190 -24.73 6.95 6.65
CA GLN A 190 -25.41 5.84 7.28
C GLN A 190 -26.18 5.02 6.24
N PRO A 191 -25.98 3.68 6.17
CA PRO A 191 -26.69 2.86 5.21
C PRO A 191 -28.19 2.80 5.49
N ARG A 192 -29.01 2.72 4.44
CA ARG A 192 -30.44 2.53 4.56
C ARG A 192 -30.73 1.11 5.07
N TYR A 193 -31.47 1.02 6.17
CA TYR A 193 -31.83 -0.26 6.79
C TYR A 193 -33.09 -0.86 6.18
N THR A 194 -32.93 -2.01 5.51
CA THR A 194 -34.03 -2.80 4.98
C THR A 194 -34.22 -4.09 5.76
N GLN A 195 -35.31 -4.82 5.48
CA GLN A 195 -35.52 -6.14 6.10
C GLN A 195 -34.49 -7.17 5.66
N ARG A 196 -33.95 -7.03 4.43
CA ARG A 196 -32.96 -7.94 3.84
C ARG A 196 -31.52 -7.50 4.09
N ASN A 197 -31.30 -6.36 4.77
CA ASN A 197 -29.99 -5.73 4.95
C ASN A 197 -29.23 -5.56 3.63
N GLU A 198 -29.89 -4.98 2.63
CA GLU A 198 -29.36 -4.84 1.27
C GLU A 198 -28.07 -3.99 1.27
N ASN A 199 -28.04 -2.91 2.04
CA ASN A 199 -26.91 -1.97 2.11
C ASN A 199 -25.92 -2.33 3.23
N ARG A 200 -25.46 -3.56 3.25
CA ARG A 200 -24.49 -4.06 4.26
C ARG A 200 -23.05 -4.07 3.79
N HIS A 201 -22.87 -3.91 2.48
CA HIS A 201 -21.62 -4.23 1.81
C HIS A 201 -20.49 -3.28 2.24
N GLY A 202 -20.70 -1.96 2.22
CA GLY A 202 -19.70 -0.98 2.61
C GLY A 202 -19.30 -1.07 4.09
N THR A 203 -20.25 -1.39 4.99
CA THR A 203 -19.95 -1.65 6.40
C THR A 203 -19.04 -2.87 6.58
N ARG A 204 -19.23 -3.93 5.79
CA ARG A 204 -18.37 -5.12 5.80
C ARG A 204 -16.95 -4.78 5.31
N CYS A 205 -16.84 -4.06 4.21
CA CYS A 205 -15.56 -3.59 3.67
C CYS A 205 -14.80 -2.70 4.67
N ALA A 206 -15.51 -1.81 5.36
CA ALA A 206 -14.90 -0.92 6.36
C ALA A 206 -14.26 -1.68 7.53
N GLY A 207 -14.91 -2.75 8.01
CA GLY A 207 -14.39 -3.56 9.11
C GLY A 207 -13.09 -4.30 8.76
N GLU A 208 -12.95 -4.75 7.52
CA GLU A 208 -11.71 -5.38 7.06
C GLU A 208 -10.51 -4.45 7.10
N VAL A 209 -10.73 -3.16 6.78
CA VAL A 209 -9.69 -2.14 6.83
C VAL A 209 -9.36 -1.76 8.26
N ALA A 210 -10.38 -1.38 9.07
CA ALA A 210 -10.15 -0.59 10.28
C ALA A 210 -11.07 -0.95 11.46
N ALA A 211 -11.61 -2.18 11.54
CA ALA A 211 -12.22 -2.63 12.79
C ALA A 211 -11.22 -2.50 13.94
N ALA A 212 -11.68 -1.94 15.08
CA ALA A 212 -10.80 -1.55 16.17
C ALA A 212 -10.31 -2.76 16.96
N ALA A 213 -9.05 -2.78 17.34
CA ALA A 213 -8.46 -3.88 18.09
C ALA A 213 -8.62 -3.72 19.59
N ASN A 214 -8.80 -4.85 20.31
CA ASN A 214 -8.85 -4.94 21.78
C ASN A 214 -10.04 -4.20 22.41
N ASN A 215 -11.19 -4.27 21.78
CA ASN A 215 -12.43 -3.68 22.25
C ASN A 215 -13.51 -4.70 22.63
N ASP A 216 -13.18 -6.00 22.57
CA ASP A 216 -14.07 -7.13 22.84
C ASP A 216 -15.26 -7.25 21.86
N VAL A 217 -15.13 -6.68 20.65
CA VAL A 217 -16.15 -6.71 19.60
C VAL A 217 -15.56 -7.33 18.32
N CYS A 218 -16.29 -8.15 17.63
CA CYS A 218 -15.95 -8.79 16.34
C CYS A 218 -14.49 -9.28 16.24
N GLY A 219 -13.78 -8.77 15.27
CA GLY A 219 -12.37 -9.04 15.00
C GLY A 219 -11.57 -7.76 14.90
N VAL A 220 -10.57 -7.73 14.01
CA VAL A 220 -9.72 -6.55 13.83
C VAL A 220 -9.55 -6.23 12.35
N GLY A 221 -9.44 -4.96 12.01
CA GLY A 221 -9.02 -4.55 10.69
C GLY A 221 -7.52 -4.76 10.48
N VAL A 222 -7.10 -4.90 9.24
CA VAL A 222 -5.68 -4.98 8.88
C VAL A 222 -4.92 -3.77 9.41
N ALA A 223 -5.52 -2.58 9.30
CA ALA A 223 -5.01 -1.31 9.79
C ALA A 223 -5.89 -0.77 10.94
N TYR A 224 -6.01 -1.53 12.03
CA TYR A 224 -6.96 -1.32 13.12
C TYR A 224 -6.84 0.04 13.86
N ASN A 225 -5.86 0.87 13.55
CA ASN A 225 -5.71 2.25 14.04
C ASN A 225 -5.79 3.28 12.90
N ALA A 226 -6.13 2.88 11.67
CA ALA A 226 -6.43 3.80 10.59
C ALA A 226 -7.77 4.50 10.84
N LYS A 227 -7.95 5.69 10.29
CA LYS A 227 -9.24 6.34 10.21
C LYS A 227 -10.03 5.78 9.03
N ILE A 228 -11.33 5.63 9.20
CA ILE A 228 -12.22 5.02 8.22
C ILE A 228 -13.43 5.92 7.95
N GLY A 229 -13.65 6.22 6.70
CA GLY A 229 -14.85 6.88 6.20
C GLY A 229 -15.63 6.00 5.25
N GLY A 230 -16.80 6.46 4.86
CA GLY A 230 -17.63 5.83 3.86
C GLY A 230 -18.36 6.86 3.02
N VAL A 231 -18.47 6.56 1.72
CA VAL A 231 -19.28 7.33 0.79
C VAL A 231 -20.46 6.47 0.36
N ARG A 232 -21.68 6.88 0.75
CA ARG A 232 -22.90 6.23 0.30
C ARG A 232 -23.21 6.72 -1.12
N MET A 233 -22.93 5.88 -2.11
CA MET A 233 -23.09 6.21 -3.53
C MET A 233 -23.84 5.16 -4.33
N LEU A 234 -23.91 3.92 -3.86
CA LEU A 234 -24.51 2.80 -4.60
C LEU A 234 -25.99 2.55 -4.27
N ASP A 235 -26.56 3.22 -3.29
CA ASP A 235 -27.99 3.07 -2.89
C ASP A 235 -28.92 4.03 -3.65
N GLY A 236 -28.51 4.51 -4.81
CA GLY A 236 -29.24 5.40 -5.67
C GLY A 236 -28.89 5.21 -7.14
N GLU A 237 -29.24 6.17 -7.98
CA GLU A 237 -28.84 6.17 -9.39
C GLU A 237 -27.38 6.60 -9.51
N VAL A 238 -26.51 5.69 -9.99
CA VAL A 238 -25.08 5.96 -10.18
C VAL A 238 -24.86 6.62 -11.54
N THR A 239 -24.39 7.87 -11.52
CA THR A 239 -24.09 8.66 -12.71
C THR A 239 -22.63 9.09 -12.70
N ASP A 240 -22.09 9.56 -13.84
CA ASP A 240 -20.71 10.10 -13.94
C ASP A 240 -20.42 11.20 -12.89
N VAL A 241 -21.44 11.99 -12.53
CA VAL A 241 -21.33 13.03 -11.47
C VAL A 241 -21.20 12.39 -10.09
N VAL A 242 -21.98 11.35 -9.78
CA VAL A 242 -21.94 10.61 -8.51
C VAL A 242 -20.57 9.95 -8.35
N GLU A 243 -20.10 9.26 -9.39
CA GLU A 243 -18.76 8.63 -9.39
C GLU A 243 -17.64 9.66 -9.19
N ALA A 244 -17.65 10.74 -9.98
CA ALA A 244 -16.62 11.76 -9.90
C ALA A 244 -16.62 12.49 -8.54
N HIS A 245 -17.79 12.77 -7.96
CA HIS A 245 -17.91 13.36 -6.63
C HIS A 245 -17.31 12.43 -5.57
N SER A 246 -17.64 11.14 -5.63
CA SER A 246 -17.14 10.11 -4.70
C SER A 246 -15.62 9.94 -4.81
N LEU A 247 -15.08 9.86 -6.03
CA LEU A 247 -13.65 9.68 -6.30
C LEU A 247 -12.79 10.92 -5.97
N SER A 248 -13.40 12.10 -5.88
CA SER A 248 -12.70 13.37 -5.58
C SER A 248 -13.00 13.93 -4.20
N LEU A 249 -13.79 13.22 -3.37
CA LEU A 249 -14.14 13.66 -2.03
C LEU A 249 -12.87 13.92 -1.21
N ASN A 250 -12.73 15.12 -0.72
CA ASN A 250 -11.72 15.57 0.25
C ASN A 250 -10.30 14.98 0.02
N SER A 251 -9.79 15.07 -1.22
CA SER A 251 -8.55 14.42 -1.69
C SER A 251 -7.28 14.90 -0.98
N GLN A 252 -7.35 15.97 -0.19
CA GLN A 252 -6.23 16.43 0.64
C GLN A 252 -6.23 15.80 2.03
N HIS A 253 -7.34 15.17 2.45
CA HIS A 253 -7.51 14.49 3.74
C HIS A 253 -7.51 12.98 3.58
N ILE A 254 -8.25 12.47 2.60
CA ILE A 254 -8.34 11.03 2.30
C ILE A 254 -7.08 10.56 1.59
N HIS A 255 -6.44 9.51 2.11
CA HIS A 255 -5.23 8.95 1.53
C HIS A 255 -5.53 7.82 0.55
N ILE A 256 -6.50 6.96 0.89
CA ILE A 256 -6.84 5.74 0.16
C ILE A 256 -8.35 5.69 -0.07
N TYR A 257 -8.74 5.46 -1.31
CA TYR A 257 -10.12 5.16 -1.72
C TYR A 257 -10.19 3.68 -2.07
N SER A 258 -11.09 2.94 -1.44
CA SER A 258 -11.32 1.53 -1.68
C SER A 258 -12.68 1.35 -2.32
N ALA A 259 -12.72 0.76 -3.52
CA ALA A 259 -13.92 0.53 -4.30
C ALA A 259 -14.07 -0.96 -4.64
N SER A 260 -15.25 -1.50 -4.33
CA SER A 260 -15.59 -2.89 -4.57
C SER A 260 -16.82 -3.00 -5.49
N TRP A 261 -16.82 -2.22 -6.56
CA TRP A 261 -17.90 -2.13 -7.56
C TRP A 261 -17.33 -1.83 -8.95
N GLY A 262 -18.14 -1.97 -9.97
CA GLY A 262 -17.75 -1.72 -11.36
C GLY A 262 -18.90 -2.01 -12.33
N PRO A 263 -18.60 -2.16 -13.64
CA PRO A 263 -19.56 -2.66 -14.65
C PRO A 263 -20.13 -4.03 -14.30
N GLU A 264 -21.17 -4.46 -15.03
CA GLU A 264 -21.75 -5.80 -14.85
C GLU A 264 -20.75 -6.91 -15.17
N ASP A 265 -20.62 -7.89 -14.25
CA ASP A 265 -19.75 -9.07 -14.35
C ASP A 265 -20.45 -10.20 -15.14
N ASP A 266 -20.94 -9.92 -16.36
CA ASP A 266 -21.85 -10.80 -17.13
C ASP A 266 -21.19 -11.53 -18.31
N GLY A 267 -19.89 -11.32 -18.51
CA GLY A 267 -19.09 -11.93 -19.56
C GLY A 267 -19.32 -11.33 -20.96
N LYS A 268 -19.94 -10.15 -21.06
CA LYS A 268 -20.19 -9.46 -22.34
C LYS A 268 -20.08 -7.94 -22.27
N THR A 269 -20.26 -7.33 -21.10
CA THR A 269 -20.18 -5.87 -20.93
C THR A 269 -18.75 -5.37 -21.15
N VAL A 270 -18.63 -4.24 -21.82
CA VAL A 270 -17.40 -3.44 -21.97
C VAL A 270 -17.76 -2.03 -21.59
N ASP A 271 -17.36 -1.58 -20.43
CA ASP A 271 -17.72 -0.27 -19.89
C ASP A 271 -16.61 0.23 -18.93
N GLY A 272 -16.68 1.50 -18.54
CA GLY A 272 -15.68 2.09 -17.65
C GLY A 272 -16.04 3.53 -17.30
N PRO A 273 -15.12 4.22 -16.58
CA PRO A 273 -15.36 5.58 -16.13
C PRO A 273 -15.68 6.50 -17.30
N ALA A 274 -16.74 7.29 -17.15
CA ALA A 274 -17.10 8.31 -18.10
C ALA A 274 -16.18 9.56 -17.91
N LYS A 275 -16.52 10.68 -18.51
CA LYS A 275 -15.60 11.83 -18.59
C LYS A 275 -15.21 12.39 -17.24
N LEU A 276 -16.17 12.60 -16.33
CA LEU A 276 -15.91 13.24 -15.05
C LEU A 276 -15.16 12.31 -14.10
N ALA A 277 -15.51 11.02 -14.07
CA ALA A 277 -14.81 10.01 -13.31
C ALA A 277 -13.34 9.85 -13.78
N LYS A 278 -13.07 9.86 -15.10
CA LYS A 278 -11.70 9.90 -15.64
C LYS A 278 -10.92 11.11 -15.17
N GLU A 279 -11.54 12.27 -15.18
CA GLU A 279 -10.93 13.51 -14.67
C GLU A 279 -10.68 13.43 -13.16
N ALA A 280 -11.60 12.84 -12.39
CA ALA A 280 -11.45 12.65 -10.95
C ALA A 280 -10.24 11.74 -10.62
N PHE A 281 -10.04 10.66 -11.35
CA PHE A 281 -8.82 9.84 -11.22
C PHE A 281 -7.56 10.65 -11.50
N LEU A 282 -7.52 11.35 -12.64
CA LEU A 282 -6.34 12.14 -13.03
C LEU A 282 -6.02 13.21 -11.97
N ARG A 283 -7.02 13.96 -11.52
CA ARG A 283 -6.83 14.95 -10.46
C ARG A 283 -6.45 14.35 -9.14
N GLY A 284 -7.06 13.20 -8.78
CA GLY A 284 -6.71 12.47 -7.59
C GLY A 284 -5.22 12.09 -7.54
N VAL A 285 -4.68 11.52 -8.61
CA VAL A 285 -3.26 11.10 -8.66
C VAL A 285 -2.28 12.26 -8.86
N THR A 286 -2.73 13.42 -9.36
CA THR A 286 -1.86 14.58 -9.57
C THR A 286 -1.91 15.60 -8.44
N GLU A 287 -3.08 15.86 -7.88
CA GLU A 287 -3.33 16.90 -6.87
C GLU A 287 -3.54 16.33 -5.46
N GLY A 288 -4.07 15.11 -5.34
CA GLY A 288 -4.40 14.47 -4.06
C GLY A 288 -3.19 14.30 -3.15
N ARG A 289 -3.42 14.25 -1.83
CA ARG A 289 -2.37 14.08 -0.82
C ARG A 289 -1.22 15.09 -0.96
N GLY A 290 -1.55 16.35 -1.26
CA GLY A 290 -0.53 17.40 -1.43
C GLY A 290 0.37 17.20 -2.66
N GLY A 291 -0.11 16.53 -3.70
CA GLY A 291 0.64 16.23 -4.93
C GLY A 291 1.35 14.87 -4.93
N LEU A 292 1.26 14.08 -3.85
CA LEU A 292 1.75 12.69 -3.83
C LEU A 292 0.81 11.73 -4.57
N GLY A 293 -0.43 12.14 -4.79
CA GLY A 293 -1.49 11.40 -5.44
C GLY A 293 -2.31 10.53 -4.48
N SER A 294 -3.63 10.57 -4.63
CA SER A 294 -4.57 9.66 -3.99
C SER A 294 -4.30 8.23 -4.44
N ILE A 295 -4.54 7.27 -3.54
CA ILE A 295 -4.36 5.84 -3.84
C ILE A 295 -5.74 5.22 -4.02
N PHE A 296 -6.00 4.66 -5.21
CA PHE A 296 -7.25 4.00 -5.55
C PHE A 296 -7.05 2.49 -5.58
N VAL A 297 -7.74 1.78 -4.69
CA VAL A 297 -7.72 0.31 -4.60
C VAL A 297 -9.04 -0.22 -5.14
N TRP A 298 -8.98 -1.18 -6.04
CA TRP A 298 -10.15 -1.67 -6.77
C TRP A 298 -10.25 -3.19 -6.77
N ALA A 299 -11.46 -3.72 -6.59
CA ALA A 299 -11.75 -5.14 -6.73
C ALA A 299 -11.74 -5.53 -8.21
N SER A 300 -11.10 -6.66 -8.57
CA SER A 300 -10.89 -7.04 -9.97
C SER A 300 -12.11 -7.59 -10.70
N GLY A 301 -13.24 -7.86 -10.00
CA GLY A 301 -14.48 -8.38 -10.59
C GLY A 301 -14.80 -9.81 -10.19
N ASN A 302 -16.08 -10.21 -10.34
CA ASN A 302 -16.62 -11.50 -9.91
C ASN A 302 -17.23 -12.31 -11.05
N GLY A 303 -16.93 -11.96 -12.32
CA GLY A 303 -17.45 -12.59 -13.54
C GLY A 303 -16.76 -13.90 -13.94
N GLY A 304 -15.91 -14.50 -13.09
CA GLY A 304 -15.13 -15.68 -13.46
C GLY A 304 -15.98 -16.87 -13.94
N ARG A 305 -17.17 -17.12 -13.34
CA ARG A 305 -18.12 -18.14 -13.81
C ARG A 305 -18.63 -17.85 -15.23
N GLU A 306 -18.75 -16.57 -15.56
CA GLU A 306 -19.22 -16.09 -16.86
C GLU A 306 -18.08 -15.99 -17.88
N LYS A 307 -16.85 -16.35 -17.47
CA LYS A 307 -15.59 -16.16 -18.21
C LYS A 307 -15.40 -14.72 -18.65
N ASP A 308 -15.72 -13.78 -17.75
CA ASP A 308 -15.48 -12.36 -17.96
C ASP A 308 -13.99 -12.02 -17.88
N SER A 309 -13.64 -10.83 -18.35
CA SER A 309 -12.29 -10.29 -18.34
C SER A 309 -12.26 -8.89 -17.75
N CYS A 310 -11.54 -8.71 -16.67
CA CYS A 310 -11.38 -7.41 -16.03
C CYS A 310 -10.62 -6.37 -16.90
N ASN A 311 -10.08 -6.76 -18.04
CA ASN A 311 -9.62 -5.81 -19.05
C ASN A 311 -10.76 -5.21 -19.90
N CYS A 312 -11.99 -5.67 -19.71
CA CYS A 312 -13.21 -5.06 -20.27
C CYS A 312 -13.90 -4.11 -19.28
N ASP A 313 -13.37 -3.98 -18.07
CA ASP A 313 -13.75 -3.02 -17.05
C ASP A 313 -12.70 -1.88 -16.99
N GLY A 314 -13.12 -0.67 -17.36
CA GLY A 314 -12.25 0.50 -17.44
C GLY A 314 -11.78 1.05 -16.09
N TYR A 315 -12.33 0.57 -14.96
CA TYR A 315 -11.85 0.93 -13.61
C TYR A 315 -10.67 0.05 -13.20
N THR A 316 -10.79 -1.27 -13.33
CA THR A 316 -9.70 -2.21 -13.04
C THR A 316 -8.57 -2.15 -14.06
N ASN A 317 -8.89 -1.76 -15.30
CA ASN A 317 -7.98 -1.62 -16.44
C ASN A 317 -7.31 -0.23 -16.50
N SER A 318 -7.47 0.59 -15.44
CA SER A 318 -6.86 1.92 -15.32
C SER A 318 -5.44 1.83 -14.75
N ILE A 319 -4.51 2.65 -15.25
CA ILE A 319 -3.17 2.78 -14.66
C ILE A 319 -3.20 3.40 -13.26
N TYR A 320 -4.29 4.10 -12.91
CA TYR A 320 -4.44 4.84 -11.65
C TYR A 320 -4.95 3.97 -10.51
N THR A 321 -5.46 2.79 -10.79
CA THR A 321 -6.02 1.87 -9.80
C THR A 321 -5.08 0.69 -9.52
N LEU A 322 -5.06 0.25 -8.27
CA LEU A 322 -4.47 -1.03 -7.88
C LEU A 322 -5.58 -2.08 -7.95
N SER A 323 -5.64 -2.83 -9.04
CA SER A 323 -6.59 -3.91 -9.23
C SER A 323 -6.17 -5.15 -8.43
N ILE A 324 -7.05 -5.60 -7.52
CA ILE A 324 -6.79 -6.66 -6.55
C ILE A 324 -7.71 -7.85 -6.83
N SER A 325 -7.11 -9.00 -7.09
CA SER A 325 -7.79 -10.27 -7.25
C SER A 325 -7.90 -11.04 -5.93
N SER A 326 -8.48 -12.23 -5.98
CA SER A 326 -8.75 -13.08 -4.83
C SER A 326 -8.05 -14.43 -4.90
N THR A 327 -7.70 -14.97 -3.72
CA THR A 327 -7.33 -16.38 -3.56
C THR A 327 -8.13 -17.00 -2.41
N THR A 328 -8.35 -18.33 -2.46
CA THR A 328 -9.01 -19.06 -1.37
C THR A 328 -8.05 -19.37 -0.23
N GLN A 329 -8.57 -19.90 0.87
CA GLN A 329 -7.79 -20.36 2.01
C GLN A 329 -6.65 -21.31 1.61
N TYR A 330 -6.83 -22.12 0.57
CA TYR A 330 -5.83 -23.08 0.09
C TYR A 330 -5.03 -22.60 -1.11
N GLY A 331 -5.08 -21.29 -1.42
CA GLY A 331 -4.30 -20.72 -2.51
C GLY A 331 -4.83 -21.05 -3.90
N MET A 332 -6.11 -21.42 -4.02
CA MET A 332 -6.76 -21.72 -5.30
C MET A 332 -7.43 -20.50 -5.87
N VAL A 333 -7.60 -20.44 -7.21
CA VAL A 333 -8.39 -19.41 -7.87
C VAL A 333 -9.87 -19.62 -7.53
N PRO A 334 -10.54 -18.64 -6.90
CA PRO A 334 -11.98 -18.75 -6.61
C PRO A 334 -12.81 -18.81 -7.89
N TRP A 335 -13.97 -19.45 -7.80
CA TRP A 335 -14.86 -19.65 -8.95
C TRP A 335 -15.40 -18.34 -9.56
N TYR A 336 -15.40 -17.26 -8.80
CA TYR A 336 -15.83 -15.93 -9.24
C TYR A 336 -14.71 -15.05 -9.78
N SER A 337 -13.45 -15.40 -9.54
CA SER A 337 -12.30 -14.57 -9.92
C SER A 337 -12.13 -14.48 -11.41
N GLU A 338 -11.87 -13.27 -11.90
CA GLU A 338 -11.53 -12.98 -13.27
C GLU A 338 -10.02 -13.04 -13.50
N ALA A 339 -9.62 -13.40 -14.71
CA ALA A 339 -8.22 -13.48 -15.09
C ALA A 339 -7.92 -12.42 -16.17
N CYS A 340 -7.08 -11.43 -15.83
CA CYS A 340 -6.68 -10.38 -16.77
C CYS A 340 -5.28 -9.84 -16.49
N SER A 341 -4.71 -9.17 -17.47
CA SER A 341 -3.35 -8.64 -17.40
C SER A 341 -3.24 -7.33 -16.61
N SER A 342 -4.35 -6.69 -16.26
CA SER A 342 -4.38 -5.47 -15.46
C SER A 342 -4.28 -5.73 -13.95
N THR A 343 -4.58 -6.95 -13.50
CA THR A 343 -4.46 -7.34 -12.08
C THR A 343 -3.04 -7.15 -11.58
N LEU A 344 -2.90 -6.40 -10.46
CA LEU A 344 -1.59 -6.10 -9.90
C LEU A 344 -1.15 -7.12 -8.83
N ALA A 345 -2.06 -7.49 -7.93
CA ALA A 345 -1.79 -8.45 -6.85
C ALA A 345 -3.07 -9.12 -6.36
N THR A 346 -2.94 -9.99 -5.35
CA THR A 346 -4.07 -10.71 -4.75
C THR A 346 -4.03 -10.69 -3.23
N THR A 347 -5.20 -10.82 -2.60
CA THR A 347 -5.36 -11.13 -1.18
C THR A 347 -6.34 -12.29 -1.01
N PHE A 348 -6.58 -12.70 0.23
CA PHE A 348 -7.51 -13.78 0.52
C PHE A 348 -8.97 -13.33 0.45
N SER A 349 -9.83 -14.29 0.05
CA SER A 349 -11.28 -14.19 0.14
C SER A 349 -11.89 -15.59 0.30
N SER A 350 -13.19 -15.73 0.09
CA SER A 350 -13.89 -17.02 0.15
C SER A 350 -13.56 -17.91 -1.04
N GLY A 351 -13.67 -19.21 -0.81
CA GLY A 351 -13.56 -20.23 -1.86
C GLY A 351 -14.82 -21.09 -1.96
N ASN A 352 -14.63 -22.41 -1.84
CA ASN A 352 -15.72 -23.38 -1.80
C ASN A 352 -16.52 -23.28 -0.49
N PRO A 353 -17.77 -23.80 -0.43
CA PRO A 353 -18.60 -23.73 0.78
C PRO A 353 -17.98 -24.31 2.05
N ASN A 354 -17.02 -25.21 1.92
CA ASN A 354 -16.31 -25.84 3.05
C ASN A 354 -15.04 -25.08 3.48
N GLU A 355 -14.70 -24.00 2.80
CA GLU A 355 -13.55 -23.15 3.11
C GLU A 355 -13.98 -21.98 3.99
N LYS A 356 -13.06 -21.49 4.81
CA LYS A 356 -13.31 -20.30 5.63
C LYS A 356 -13.44 -19.08 4.74
N GLN A 357 -14.32 -18.17 5.13
CA GLN A 357 -14.56 -16.91 4.46
C GLN A 357 -13.99 -15.75 5.29
N ILE A 358 -14.27 -14.52 4.91
CA ILE A 358 -13.72 -13.34 5.58
C ILE A 358 -14.61 -12.90 6.74
N VAL A 359 -13.97 -12.57 7.86
CA VAL A 359 -14.60 -12.14 9.12
C VAL A 359 -14.53 -10.63 9.22
N THR A 360 -15.68 -9.97 9.40
CA THR A 360 -15.74 -8.51 9.46
C THR A 360 -16.99 -8.01 10.22
N THR A 361 -17.16 -6.69 10.29
CA THR A 361 -18.36 -6.03 10.79
C THR A 361 -19.57 -6.28 9.87
N ASP A 362 -20.78 -6.17 10.40
CA ASP A 362 -22.04 -6.27 9.64
C ASP A 362 -23.08 -5.31 10.22
N LEU A 363 -24.12 -5.02 9.45
CA LEU A 363 -25.19 -4.12 9.88
C LEU A 363 -25.84 -4.52 11.21
N ARG A 364 -26.40 -3.52 11.89
CA ARG A 364 -27.09 -3.65 13.18
C ARG A 364 -26.15 -4.07 14.29
N GLN A 365 -24.94 -3.52 14.26
CA GLN A 365 -23.89 -3.74 15.25
C GLN A 365 -23.51 -5.24 15.39
N LYS A 366 -23.58 -5.98 14.27
CA LYS A 366 -23.26 -7.41 14.23
C LYS A 366 -21.90 -7.66 13.59
N CYS A 367 -21.49 -8.91 13.67
CA CYS A 367 -20.32 -9.43 12.98
C CYS A 367 -20.75 -10.49 11.98
N THR A 368 -19.99 -10.65 10.92
CA THR A 368 -20.13 -11.75 9.97
C THR A 368 -18.84 -12.54 9.84
N ASP A 369 -18.94 -13.78 9.41
CA ASP A 369 -17.82 -14.65 9.01
C ASP A 369 -18.03 -15.21 7.59
N THR A 370 -18.89 -14.52 6.80
CA THR A 370 -19.33 -14.96 5.48
C THR A 370 -19.20 -13.85 4.43
N HIS A 371 -18.20 -12.97 4.56
CA HIS A 371 -17.93 -11.99 3.49
C HIS A 371 -17.09 -12.65 2.38
N THR A 372 -17.34 -12.27 1.11
CA THR A 372 -16.93 -13.03 -0.07
C THR A 372 -16.71 -12.12 -1.28
N GLY A 373 -16.15 -12.69 -2.36
CA GLY A 373 -15.89 -12.00 -3.62
C GLY A 373 -14.59 -11.21 -3.61
N THR A 374 -14.24 -10.62 -4.73
CA THR A 374 -13.13 -9.68 -4.82
C THR A 374 -13.39 -8.41 -4.00
N SER A 375 -14.66 -8.20 -3.66
CA SER A 375 -15.10 -7.16 -2.72
C SER A 375 -14.50 -7.27 -1.32
N ALA A 376 -14.14 -8.48 -0.87
CA ALA A 376 -13.41 -8.67 0.39
C ALA A 376 -11.89 -8.54 0.21
N SER A 377 -11.37 -8.78 -0.99
CA SER A 377 -9.93 -8.71 -1.24
C SER A 377 -9.40 -7.27 -1.34
N ALA A 378 -10.13 -6.37 -1.97
CA ALA A 378 -9.71 -4.98 -2.13
C ALA A 378 -9.58 -4.24 -0.79
N PRO A 379 -10.52 -4.35 0.17
CA PRO A 379 -10.37 -3.72 1.49
C PRO A 379 -9.18 -4.26 2.28
N LEU A 380 -8.90 -5.56 2.23
CA LEU A 380 -7.70 -6.13 2.86
C LEU A 380 -6.42 -5.53 2.29
N ALA A 381 -6.35 -5.36 0.96
CA ALA A 381 -5.24 -4.68 0.31
C ALA A 381 -5.15 -3.21 0.72
N ALA A 382 -6.29 -2.48 0.80
CA ALA A 382 -6.33 -1.10 1.27
C ALA A 382 -5.79 -0.96 2.69
N GLY A 383 -6.11 -1.93 3.57
CA GLY A 383 -5.54 -2.00 4.91
C GLY A 383 -4.02 -2.21 4.91
N ILE A 384 -3.50 -3.12 4.08
CA ILE A 384 -2.04 -3.34 3.93
C ILE A 384 -1.34 -2.08 3.42
N ILE A 385 -1.92 -1.41 2.44
CA ILE A 385 -1.45 -0.14 1.89
C ILE A 385 -1.42 0.95 2.97
N ALA A 386 -2.43 0.99 3.85
CA ALA A 386 -2.46 1.91 4.98
C ALA A 386 -1.32 1.66 5.98
N LEU A 387 -0.94 0.40 6.22
CA LEU A 387 0.24 0.06 7.04
C LEU A 387 1.54 0.57 6.40
N ALA A 388 1.68 0.44 5.09
CA ALA A 388 2.85 0.93 4.35
C ALA A 388 2.92 2.47 4.33
N LEU A 389 1.77 3.15 4.22
CA LEU A 389 1.70 4.61 4.33
C LEU A 389 2.07 5.11 5.73
N GLU A 390 1.63 4.44 6.82
CA GLU A 390 2.10 4.80 8.18
C GLU A 390 3.62 4.70 8.29
N ALA A 391 4.23 3.73 7.61
CA ALA A 391 5.68 3.55 7.60
C ALA A 391 6.39 4.66 6.83
N ASN A 392 5.76 5.19 5.76
CA ASN A 392 6.30 6.27 4.96
C ASN A 392 5.19 7.08 4.27
N MET A 393 4.77 8.18 4.87
CA MET A 393 3.72 9.06 4.36
C MET A 393 4.09 9.80 3.05
N ASN A 394 5.38 9.79 2.66
CA ASN A 394 5.86 10.46 1.46
C ASN A 394 5.78 9.59 0.20
N LEU A 395 5.28 8.37 0.30
CA LEU A 395 5.08 7.50 -0.86
C LEU A 395 4.07 8.12 -1.82
N THR A 396 4.45 8.20 -3.09
CA THR A 396 3.53 8.58 -4.17
C THR A 396 2.60 7.41 -4.50
N TRP A 397 1.55 7.68 -5.28
CA TRP A 397 0.66 6.63 -5.77
C TRP A 397 1.41 5.58 -6.62
N ARG A 398 2.44 5.98 -7.37
CA ARG A 398 3.30 5.06 -8.14
C ARG A 398 4.25 4.28 -7.25
N ASP A 399 4.87 4.92 -6.25
CA ASP A 399 5.70 4.23 -5.27
C ASP A 399 4.94 3.07 -4.62
N MET A 400 3.65 3.28 -4.32
CA MET A 400 2.81 2.25 -3.74
C MET A 400 2.64 1.05 -4.69
N GLN A 401 2.41 1.29 -5.97
CA GLN A 401 2.34 0.21 -6.96
C GLN A 401 3.68 -0.53 -7.08
N HIS A 402 4.80 0.19 -7.09
CA HIS A 402 6.13 -0.43 -7.06
C HIS A 402 6.37 -1.29 -5.81
N LEU A 403 5.91 -0.84 -4.64
CA LEU A 403 5.99 -1.64 -3.41
C LEU A 403 5.19 -2.93 -3.54
N VAL A 404 3.97 -2.85 -4.05
CA VAL A 404 3.12 -4.03 -4.31
C VAL A 404 3.81 -5.02 -5.25
N VAL A 405 4.31 -4.56 -6.40
CA VAL A 405 5.00 -5.41 -7.38
C VAL A 405 6.24 -6.10 -6.78
N ARG A 406 6.96 -5.42 -5.89
CA ARG A 406 8.23 -5.92 -5.33
C ARG A 406 8.06 -6.83 -4.12
N THR A 407 6.96 -6.72 -3.39
CA THR A 407 6.74 -7.45 -2.13
C THR A 407 5.70 -8.57 -2.24
N SER A 408 4.85 -8.55 -3.27
CA SER A 408 3.94 -9.65 -3.57
C SER A 408 4.72 -10.89 -3.99
N HIS A 409 4.22 -12.07 -3.62
CA HIS A 409 4.90 -13.33 -3.90
C HIS A 409 3.95 -14.44 -4.36
N PRO A 410 4.42 -15.34 -5.25
CA PRO A 410 3.61 -16.43 -5.80
C PRO A 410 3.49 -17.64 -4.86
N ALA A 411 4.15 -17.60 -3.69
CA ALA A 411 4.18 -18.73 -2.77
C ALA A 411 2.78 -19.11 -2.29
N HIS A 412 2.49 -20.40 -2.24
CA HIS A 412 1.20 -20.97 -1.82
C HIS A 412 0.00 -20.66 -2.76
N LEU A 413 0.24 -20.03 -3.91
CA LEU A 413 -0.80 -19.78 -4.92
C LEU A 413 -0.72 -20.81 -6.05
N SER A 414 -1.83 -21.49 -6.31
CA SER A 414 -1.91 -22.58 -7.27
C SER A 414 -2.69 -22.15 -8.50
N THR A 415 -1.99 -22.02 -9.62
CA THR A 415 -2.55 -21.82 -10.95
C THR A 415 -1.53 -22.30 -12.00
N ASP A 416 -1.98 -22.64 -13.19
CA ASP A 416 -1.15 -23.05 -14.33
C ASP A 416 -0.69 -21.87 -15.21
N ASP A 417 -1.23 -20.67 -14.95
CA ASP A 417 -0.97 -19.48 -15.75
C ASP A 417 0.25 -18.65 -15.30
N TRP A 418 1.03 -19.13 -14.31
CA TRP A 418 2.27 -18.48 -13.92
C TRP A 418 3.27 -18.40 -15.07
N ARG A 419 3.74 -17.19 -15.35
CA ARG A 419 4.79 -16.91 -16.33
C ARG A 419 5.92 -16.15 -15.64
N THR A 420 7.10 -16.17 -16.26
CA THR A 420 8.22 -15.35 -15.83
C THR A 420 8.39 -14.24 -16.86
N ASN A 421 8.35 -13.00 -16.43
CA ASN A 421 8.53 -11.84 -17.30
C ASN A 421 10.02 -11.62 -17.64
N GLY A 422 10.30 -10.65 -18.51
CA GLY A 422 11.64 -10.39 -19.02
C GLY A 422 12.68 -9.95 -17.99
N VAL A 423 12.25 -9.56 -16.78
CA VAL A 423 13.15 -9.22 -15.66
C VAL A 423 13.17 -10.31 -14.57
N GLY A 424 12.61 -11.49 -14.86
CA GLY A 424 12.68 -12.67 -13.99
C GLY A 424 11.61 -12.73 -12.90
N ARG A 425 10.59 -11.86 -12.91
CA ARG A 425 9.48 -11.92 -11.94
C ARG A 425 8.40 -12.86 -12.42
N LYS A 426 7.83 -13.62 -11.46
CA LYS A 426 6.62 -14.39 -11.68
C LYS A 426 5.42 -13.47 -11.75
N VAL A 427 4.54 -13.72 -12.71
CA VAL A 427 3.28 -12.98 -12.90
C VAL A 427 2.21 -13.93 -13.43
N SER A 428 0.97 -13.69 -13.06
CA SER A 428 -0.20 -14.51 -13.40
C SER A 428 -1.37 -13.59 -13.77
N HIS A 429 -2.21 -14.01 -14.71
CA HIS A 429 -3.46 -13.30 -15.02
C HIS A 429 -4.48 -13.45 -13.89
N SER A 430 -4.40 -14.55 -13.11
CA SER A 430 -5.30 -14.80 -11.97
C SER A 430 -4.89 -14.06 -10.70
N TYR A 431 -3.59 -13.79 -10.52
CA TYR A 431 -3.05 -13.32 -9.24
C TYR A 431 -2.12 -12.10 -9.34
N GLY A 432 -1.90 -11.56 -10.54
CA GLY A 432 -0.90 -10.51 -10.75
C GLY A 432 0.50 -10.97 -10.31
N TYR A 433 1.17 -10.18 -9.48
CA TYR A 433 2.48 -10.51 -8.90
C TYR A 433 2.40 -11.45 -7.70
N GLY A 434 1.19 -11.80 -7.26
CA GLY A 434 0.95 -12.77 -6.20
C GLY A 434 0.31 -12.20 -4.95
N LEU A 435 0.45 -12.94 -3.84
CA LEU A 435 -0.12 -12.60 -2.54
C LEU A 435 0.60 -11.40 -1.92
N LEU A 436 -0.16 -10.41 -1.47
CA LEU A 436 0.36 -9.28 -0.70
C LEU A 436 0.97 -9.73 0.62
N ASP A 437 2.09 -9.14 0.99
CA ASP A 437 2.80 -9.35 2.26
C ASP A 437 2.94 -8.02 3.01
N ALA A 438 2.13 -7.82 4.03
CA ALA A 438 2.10 -6.58 4.80
C ALA A 438 3.42 -6.29 5.53
N GLY A 439 4.06 -7.32 6.09
CA GLY A 439 5.34 -7.18 6.79
C GLY A 439 6.47 -6.78 5.87
N ALA A 440 6.55 -7.42 4.69
CA ALA A 440 7.56 -7.10 3.67
C ALA A 440 7.32 -5.70 3.08
N MET A 441 6.05 -5.35 2.83
CA MET A 441 5.68 -4.05 2.27
C MET A 441 6.04 -2.89 3.20
N VAL A 442 5.74 -3.01 4.49
CA VAL A 442 6.14 -2.05 5.53
C VAL A 442 7.66 -1.94 5.63
N ALA A 443 8.37 -3.06 5.67
CA ALA A 443 9.83 -3.08 5.77
C ALA A 443 10.49 -2.37 4.57
N LEU A 444 9.96 -2.57 3.36
CA LEU A 444 10.45 -1.91 2.16
C LEU A 444 10.09 -0.41 2.13
N ALA A 445 8.87 -0.05 2.57
CA ALA A 445 8.37 1.32 2.61
C ALA A 445 9.22 2.26 3.48
N GLN A 446 9.74 1.76 4.62
CA GLN A 446 10.55 2.54 5.57
C GLN A 446 11.78 3.19 4.93
N ASN A 447 12.39 2.51 3.96
CA ASN A 447 13.64 2.93 3.33
C ASN A 447 13.47 3.20 1.83
N TRP A 448 12.22 3.34 1.38
CA TRP A 448 11.92 3.54 -0.03
C TRP A 448 12.41 4.90 -0.51
N THR A 449 13.07 4.89 -1.66
CA THR A 449 13.37 6.12 -2.40
C THR A 449 12.34 6.25 -3.50
N SER A 450 11.65 7.38 -3.56
CA SER A 450 10.61 7.63 -4.53
C SER A 450 11.12 7.48 -5.96
N VAL A 451 10.31 6.85 -6.81
CA VAL A 451 10.62 6.67 -8.23
C VAL A 451 10.64 8.02 -8.95
N GLY A 452 11.41 8.12 -10.02
CA GLY A 452 11.51 9.32 -10.85
C GLY A 452 10.16 9.72 -11.48
N PRO A 453 10.09 10.87 -12.15
CA PRO A 453 8.90 11.31 -12.87
C PRO A 453 8.40 10.23 -13.84
N GLN A 454 7.08 10.11 -13.95
CA GLN A 454 6.49 9.23 -14.96
C GLN A 454 6.69 9.84 -16.35
N HIS A 455 7.18 9.01 -17.25
CA HIS A 455 7.25 9.30 -18.67
C HIS A 455 6.16 8.49 -19.39
N GLN A 456 5.64 9.06 -20.46
CA GLN A 456 4.63 8.43 -21.31
C GLN A 456 5.07 8.52 -22.77
N CYS A 457 5.37 7.38 -23.37
CA CYS A 457 5.69 7.29 -24.78
C CYS A 457 4.50 6.74 -25.57
N VAL A 458 3.92 7.53 -26.45
CA VAL A 458 2.75 7.18 -27.28
C VAL A 458 3.19 6.89 -28.70
N LEU A 459 2.92 5.71 -29.18
CA LEU A 459 3.41 5.20 -30.45
C LEU A 459 2.26 4.67 -31.33
N THR A 460 2.01 5.32 -32.45
CA THR A 460 1.09 4.78 -33.47
C THR A 460 1.76 3.57 -34.12
N MET A 461 1.16 2.43 -33.94
CA MET A 461 1.69 1.14 -34.41
C MET A 461 1.28 0.85 -35.83
N LEU A 462 0.00 1.02 -36.14
CA LEU A 462 -0.60 0.67 -37.42
C LEU A 462 -0.70 1.91 -38.32
N SER A 463 -0.30 1.77 -39.60
CA SER A 463 -0.42 2.81 -40.62
C SER A 463 -1.63 2.63 -41.52
N GLU A 464 -2.09 1.40 -41.68
CA GLU A 464 -3.24 1.03 -42.50
C GLU A 464 -4.03 -0.10 -41.82
N PRO A 465 -5.36 -0.16 -42.01
CA PRO A 465 -6.19 -1.23 -41.47
C PRO A 465 -5.72 -2.63 -41.91
N ARG A 466 -5.98 -3.62 -41.04
CA ARG A 466 -5.60 -5.02 -41.24
C ARG A 466 -6.75 -5.95 -40.96
N ASP A 467 -7.02 -6.86 -41.90
CA ASP A 467 -7.98 -7.95 -41.67
C ASP A 467 -7.51 -8.88 -40.54
N ILE A 468 -8.43 -9.25 -39.66
CA ILE A 468 -8.09 -10.11 -38.51
C ILE A 468 -8.06 -11.58 -38.92
N GLY A 469 -8.96 -12.04 -39.79
CA GLY A 469 -9.01 -13.44 -40.26
C GLY A 469 -9.02 -14.45 -39.11
N SER A 470 -8.38 -15.60 -39.31
CA SER A 470 -8.21 -16.60 -38.22
C SER A 470 -7.14 -16.20 -37.21
N ARG A 471 -6.12 -15.49 -37.66
CA ARG A 471 -5.06 -14.97 -36.81
C ARG A 471 -4.36 -13.79 -37.47
N LEU A 472 -4.30 -12.67 -36.76
CA LEU A 472 -3.50 -11.51 -37.13
C LEU A 472 -2.26 -11.45 -36.26
N LEU A 473 -1.07 -11.40 -36.87
CA LEU A 473 0.20 -11.16 -36.20
C LEU A 473 0.77 -9.85 -36.73
N PHE A 474 1.01 -8.90 -35.86
CA PHE A 474 1.58 -7.60 -36.18
C PHE A 474 2.77 -7.30 -35.30
N SER A 475 3.95 -7.15 -35.91
CA SER A 475 5.18 -6.82 -35.20
C SER A 475 5.78 -5.49 -35.67
N LYS A 476 6.37 -4.74 -34.73
CA LYS A 476 7.08 -3.50 -35.01
C LYS A 476 8.18 -3.25 -34.00
N THR A 477 9.38 -2.91 -34.51
CA THR A 477 10.52 -2.52 -33.68
C THR A 477 10.37 -1.07 -33.24
N LEU A 478 10.57 -0.77 -31.97
CA LEU A 478 10.40 0.53 -31.34
C LEU A 478 11.67 0.97 -30.62
N ASP A 479 11.84 2.29 -30.54
CA ASP A 479 12.91 2.98 -29.80
C ASP A 479 12.45 3.55 -28.46
N SER A 480 11.17 3.35 -28.09
CA SER A 480 10.58 3.85 -26.83
C SER A 480 10.73 5.36 -26.62
N CYS A 481 10.58 6.12 -27.70
CA CYS A 481 10.78 7.59 -27.73
C CYS A 481 12.22 8.02 -27.40
N TRP A 482 13.24 7.22 -27.74
CA TRP A 482 14.64 7.56 -27.49
C TRP A 482 15.01 8.95 -27.99
N GLY A 483 15.72 9.71 -27.16
CA GLY A 483 16.15 11.07 -27.46
C GLY A 483 15.08 12.15 -27.31
N ARG A 484 13.88 11.79 -26.82
CA ARG A 484 12.79 12.72 -26.53
C ARG A 484 12.52 12.79 -25.03
N PRO A 485 11.83 13.85 -24.53
CA PRO A 485 11.45 13.96 -23.12
C PRO A 485 10.55 12.80 -22.62
N GLU A 486 9.78 12.21 -23.54
CA GLU A 486 8.85 11.11 -23.29
C GLU A 486 9.54 9.74 -23.25
N TYR A 487 10.86 9.68 -23.36
CA TYR A 487 11.62 8.41 -23.37
C TYR A 487 11.35 7.58 -22.12
N VAL A 488 10.96 6.33 -22.34
CA VAL A 488 10.76 5.30 -21.31
C VAL A 488 11.88 4.28 -21.39
N ASN A 489 12.62 4.09 -20.30
CA ASN A 489 13.70 3.12 -20.19
C ASN A 489 13.31 1.89 -19.34
N SER A 490 12.43 2.06 -18.36
CA SER A 490 11.93 0.99 -17.49
C SER A 490 10.42 1.10 -17.41
N LEU A 491 9.73 0.05 -17.78
CA LEU A 491 8.26 0.00 -17.84
C LEU A 491 7.62 -0.04 -16.47
N GLU A 492 6.46 0.56 -16.38
CA GLU A 492 5.44 0.38 -15.36
C GLU A 492 4.22 -0.28 -16.01
N HIS A 493 3.32 0.51 -16.55
CA HIS A 493 2.13 0.04 -17.26
C HIS A 493 2.34 0.08 -18.78
N VAL A 494 1.69 -0.84 -19.47
CA VAL A 494 1.63 -0.85 -20.95
C VAL A 494 0.18 -0.92 -21.37
N GLN A 495 -0.24 -0.04 -22.29
CA GLN A 495 -1.56 -0.06 -22.87
C GLN A 495 -1.49 -0.30 -24.39
N ALA A 496 -2.23 -1.30 -24.86
CA ALA A 496 -2.55 -1.47 -26.27
C ALA A 496 -3.94 -0.89 -26.52
N ARG A 497 -3.98 0.29 -27.15
CA ARG A 497 -5.20 1.02 -27.44
C ARG A 497 -5.65 0.67 -28.84
N LEU A 498 -6.79 -0.03 -28.91
CA LEU A 498 -7.26 -0.67 -30.14
C LEU A 498 -8.61 -0.11 -30.58
N THR A 499 -8.77 0.08 -31.88
CA THR A 499 -10.05 0.19 -32.56
C THR A 499 -10.16 -0.94 -33.58
N LEU A 500 -11.09 -1.84 -33.35
CA LEU A 500 -11.34 -2.97 -34.24
C LEU A 500 -12.84 -3.26 -34.35
N SER A 501 -13.27 -3.67 -35.51
CA SER A 501 -14.58 -4.27 -35.76
C SER A 501 -14.49 -5.79 -35.75
N TYR A 502 -15.49 -6.46 -35.21
CA TYR A 502 -15.54 -7.92 -35.22
C TYR A 502 -16.99 -8.40 -35.05
N ASN A 503 -17.41 -9.32 -35.90
CA ASN A 503 -18.83 -9.75 -35.93
C ASN A 503 -19.27 -10.58 -34.72
N HIS A 504 -18.30 -11.12 -33.91
CA HIS A 504 -18.59 -11.89 -32.72
C HIS A 504 -17.45 -11.66 -31.72
N ARG A 505 -17.54 -10.57 -30.98
CA ARG A 505 -16.45 -10.04 -30.11
C ARG A 505 -15.91 -11.05 -29.09
N GLY A 506 -16.78 -11.91 -28.56
CA GLY A 506 -16.40 -12.92 -27.58
C GLY A 506 -15.51 -14.04 -28.10
N ASN A 507 -15.35 -14.18 -29.40
CA ASN A 507 -14.47 -15.15 -30.03
C ASN A 507 -13.04 -14.64 -30.24
N LEU A 508 -12.76 -13.41 -29.81
CA LEU A 508 -11.41 -12.83 -29.88
C LEU A 508 -10.54 -13.25 -28.68
N ALA A 509 -9.30 -13.62 -28.97
CA ALA A 509 -8.21 -13.63 -28.02
C ALA A 509 -7.14 -12.62 -28.47
N ILE A 510 -6.72 -11.74 -27.57
CA ILE A 510 -5.75 -10.68 -27.86
C ILE A 510 -4.55 -10.82 -26.92
N HIS A 511 -3.35 -10.85 -27.51
CA HIS A 511 -2.11 -10.97 -26.76
C HIS A 511 -1.11 -9.90 -27.19
N LEU A 512 -0.33 -9.40 -26.22
CA LEU A 512 0.78 -8.50 -26.48
C LEU A 512 2.07 -9.16 -25.99
N ILE A 513 3.10 -9.10 -26.83
CA ILE A 513 4.42 -9.68 -26.55
C ILE A 513 5.42 -8.54 -26.52
N SER A 514 6.15 -8.41 -25.40
CA SER A 514 7.21 -7.42 -25.23
C SER A 514 8.51 -7.80 -25.93
N PRO A 515 9.44 -6.87 -26.14
CA PRO A 515 10.77 -7.16 -26.68
C PRO A 515 11.57 -8.19 -25.88
N GLN A 516 11.27 -8.34 -24.59
CA GLN A 516 11.93 -9.32 -23.72
C GLN A 516 11.20 -10.67 -23.67
N GLY A 517 10.18 -10.86 -24.53
CA GLY A 517 9.47 -12.12 -24.69
C GLY A 517 8.34 -12.36 -23.71
N THR A 518 7.95 -11.38 -22.89
CA THR A 518 6.79 -11.50 -22.01
C THR A 518 5.51 -11.44 -22.85
N ARG A 519 4.78 -12.56 -22.90
CA ARG A 519 3.47 -12.68 -23.55
C ARG A 519 2.38 -12.46 -22.51
N SER A 520 1.61 -11.41 -22.68
CA SER A 520 0.48 -11.02 -21.83
C SER A 520 -0.83 -11.15 -22.61
N THR A 521 -1.80 -11.86 -22.06
CA THR A 521 -3.15 -11.96 -22.62
C THR A 521 -3.93 -10.72 -22.22
N LEU A 522 -4.20 -9.84 -23.19
CA LEU A 522 -4.97 -8.61 -22.98
C LEU A 522 -6.47 -8.87 -22.95
N LEU A 523 -6.92 -9.85 -23.73
CA LEU A 523 -8.30 -10.32 -23.77
C LEU A 523 -8.31 -11.83 -23.96
N ALA A 524 -8.93 -12.54 -23.03
CA ALA A 524 -9.29 -13.94 -23.17
C ALA A 524 -10.69 -14.06 -23.83
N PRO A 525 -11.01 -15.18 -24.48
CA PRO A 525 -12.34 -15.38 -25.08
C PRO A 525 -13.45 -15.29 -24.05
N ARG A 526 -14.52 -14.56 -24.40
CA ARG A 526 -15.72 -14.37 -23.57
C ARG A 526 -16.95 -15.02 -24.24
N PRO A 527 -17.28 -16.27 -23.94
CA PRO A 527 -18.26 -17.05 -24.69
C PRO A 527 -19.70 -16.49 -24.70
N LYS A 528 -20.00 -15.55 -23.80
CA LYS A 528 -21.29 -14.88 -23.68
C LYS A 528 -21.35 -13.56 -24.45
N ASP A 529 -20.26 -13.09 -24.99
CA ASP A 529 -20.16 -11.82 -25.69
C ASP A 529 -20.44 -11.98 -27.20
N TYR A 530 -21.69 -11.91 -27.54
CA TYR A 530 -22.15 -11.99 -28.94
C TYR A 530 -22.20 -10.63 -29.65
N SER A 531 -21.66 -9.57 -29.03
CA SER A 531 -21.69 -8.23 -29.59
C SER A 531 -20.93 -8.16 -30.94
N PRO A 532 -21.49 -7.53 -31.96
CA PRO A 532 -20.79 -7.24 -33.20
C PRO A 532 -20.04 -5.90 -33.20
N GLU A 533 -20.06 -5.14 -32.09
CA GLU A 533 -19.55 -3.77 -32.03
C GLU A 533 -18.01 -3.70 -32.05
N GLY A 534 -17.33 -4.81 -31.73
CA GLY A 534 -15.88 -4.81 -31.60
C GLY A 534 -15.41 -3.98 -30.40
N PHE A 535 -14.32 -3.23 -30.59
CA PHE A 535 -13.76 -2.28 -29.62
C PHE A 535 -13.49 -0.94 -30.30
N ILE A 536 -13.86 0.16 -29.66
CA ILE A 536 -13.64 1.52 -30.17
C ILE A 536 -12.76 2.27 -29.20
N ASP A 537 -11.53 2.54 -29.61
CA ASP A 537 -10.54 3.28 -28.84
C ASP A 537 -10.32 2.72 -27.41
N TRP A 538 -10.46 1.38 -27.27
CA TRP A 538 -10.35 0.70 -25.98
C TRP A 538 -8.88 0.43 -25.63
N ALA A 539 -8.47 0.86 -24.44
CA ALA A 539 -7.10 0.70 -23.95
C ALA A 539 -7.01 -0.55 -23.05
N PHE A 540 -6.61 -1.67 -23.63
CA PHE A 540 -6.23 -2.85 -22.85
C PHE A 540 -4.92 -2.61 -22.12
N MET A 541 -4.89 -2.85 -20.81
CA MET A 541 -3.72 -2.59 -19.97
C MET A 541 -3.07 -3.88 -19.48
N THR A 542 -1.76 -3.87 -19.38
CA THR A 542 -1.00 -4.94 -18.73
C THR A 542 0.04 -4.37 -17.77
N THR A 543 0.15 -5.00 -16.60
CA THR A 543 1.18 -4.78 -15.58
C THR A 543 2.33 -5.78 -15.69
N HIS A 544 2.20 -6.81 -16.54
CA HIS A 544 3.08 -7.98 -16.57
C HIS A 544 4.53 -7.65 -16.94
N MET A 545 4.73 -6.53 -17.66
CA MET A 545 6.04 -6.12 -18.20
C MET A 545 6.77 -5.11 -17.31
N TRP A 546 6.40 -5.03 -16.03
CA TRP A 546 6.97 -4.07 -15.08
C TRP A 546 8.47 -4.21 -14.94
N ASP A 547 9.20 -3.11 -14.98
CA ASP A 547 10.66 -2.97 -14.99
C ASP A 547 11.36 -3.47 -16.29
N GLU A 548 10.65 -3.92 -17.32
CA GLU A 548 11.27 -4.31 -18.58
C GLU A 548 11.79 -3.10 -19.38
N ASP A 549 12.82 -3.32 -20.19
CA ASP A 549 13.29 -2.36 -21.21
C ASP A 549 12.37 -2.46 -22.44
N PRO A 550 11.63 -1.40 -22.78
CA PRO A 550 10.65 -1.47 -23.86
C PRO A 550 11.22 -1.37 -25.27
N ARG A 551 12.52 -1.22 -25.44
CA ARG A 551 13.17 -1.10 -26.77
C ARG A 551 13.27 -2.44 -27.44
N GLY A 552 12.86 -2.51 -28.69
CA GLY A 552 12.93 -3.71 -29.53
C GLY A 552 11.61 -4.02 -30.21
N GLU A 553 11.40 -5.28 -30.56
CA GLU A 553 10.24 -5.72 -31.31
C GLU A 553 9.05 -6.00 -30.40
N TRP A 554 7.96 -5.30 -30.63
CA TRP A 554 6.66 -5.52 -30.01
C TRP A 554 5.75 -6.26 -30.96
N THR A 555 5.04 -7.28 -30.49
CA THR A 555 4.10 -8.07 -31.28
C THR A 555 2.71 -8.05 -30.66
N LEU A 556 1.72 -7.63 -31.47
CA LEU A 556 0.29 -7.81 -31.18
C LEU A 556 -0.19 -9.05 -31.93
N GLU A 557 -0.85 -9.96 -31.23
CA GLU A 557 -1.45 -11.16 -31.77
C GLU A 557 -2.93 -11.15 -31.45
N ILE A 558 -3.78 -11.26 -32.49
CA ILE A 558 -5.24 -11.38 -32.37
C ILE A 558 -5.63 -12.70 -33.00
N GLU A 559 -6.29 -13.55 -32.25
CA GLU A 559 -6.73 -14.89 -32.68
C GLU A 559 -8.25 -14.98 -32.63
N ASN A 560 -8.82 -15.61 -33.65
CA ASN A 560 -10.19 -16.08 -33.64
C ASN A 560 -10.24 -17.50 -33.06
N VAL A 561 -10.92 -17.68 -31.95
CA VAL A 561 -11.04 -18.99 -31.29
C VAL A 561 -12.33 -19.73 -31.66
N SER A 562 -13.09 -19.23 -32.66
CA SER A 562 -14.29 -19.89 -33.14
C SER A 562 -14.01 -21.18 -33.89
N GLU A 563 -14.64 -22.27 -33.48
CA GLU A 563 -14.55 -23.56 -34.17
C GLU A 563 -15.23 -23.51 -35.56
N GLN A 564 -16.10 -22.54 -35.81
CA GLN A 564 -16.89 -22.46 -37.05
C GLN A 564 -16.23 -21.65 -38.18
N GLY A 565 -15.15 -20.92 -37.88
CA GLY A 565 -14.27 -20.28 -38.88
C GLY A 565 -14.92 -19.20 -39.77
N HIS A 566 -16.11 -18.69 -39.41
CA HIS A 566 -16.85 -17.71 -40.21
C HIS A 566 -16.78 -16.28 -39.67
N ASP A 567 -16.10 -16.08 -38.57
CA ASP A 567 -15.96 -14.74 -37.98
C ASP A 567 -14.90 -13.92 -38.74
N TYR A 568 -15.20 -12.64 -38.85
CA TYR A 568 -14.35 -11.69 -39.56
C TYR A 568 -14.38 -10.33 -38.88
N GLY A 569 -13.34 -9.57 -39.12
CA GLY A 569 -13.19 -8.23 -38.60
C GLY A 569 -11.94 -7.55 -39.10
N GLU A 570 -11.77 -6.30 -38.71
CA GLU A 570 -10.67 -5.45 -39.12
C GLU A 570 -10.10 -4.71 -37.93
N LEU A 571 -8.79 -4.72 -37.77
CA LEU A 571 -8.06 -3.83 -36.88
C LEU A 571 -7.78 -2.52 -37.64
N SER A 572 -8.49 -1.47 -37.27
CA SER A 572 -8.39 -0.16 -37.94
C SER A 572 -7.39 0.78 -37.25
N GLN A 573 -7.20 0.65 -35.92
CA GLN A 573 -6.21 1.46 -35.17
C GLN A 573 -5.52 0.63 -34.09
N PHE A 574 -4.23 0.83 -33.94
CA PHE A 574 -3.43 0.34 -32.84
C PHE A 574 -2.41 1.38 -32.42
N THR A 575 -2.56 1.84 -31.19
CA THR A 575 -1.61 2.72 -30.49
C THR A 575 -1.07 2.00 -29.27
N LEU A 576 0.25 1.92 -29.16
CA LEU A 576 0.93 1.42 -27.96
C LEU A 576 1.33 2.59 -27.08
N ILE A 577 0.97 2.54 -25.80
CA ILE A 577 1.30 3.55 -24.81
C ILE A 577 2.15 2.88 -23.74
N LEU A 578 3.36 3.39 -23.58
CA LEU A 578 4.33 2.92 -22.60
C LEU A 578 4.43 3.95 -21.46
N TYR A 579 4.20 3.50 -20.26
CA TYR A 579 4.39 4.29 -19.04
C TYR A 579 5.57 3.75 -18.25
N GLY A 580 6.36 4.63 -17.64
CA GLY A 580 7.50 4.22 -16.85
C GLY A 580 8.45 5.36 -16.53
N THR A 581 9.72 5.06 -16.32
CA THR A 581 10.76 6.05 -15.99
C THR A 581 11.79 6.22 -17.10
N GLY A 582 12.30 7.46 -17.28
CA GLY A 582 13.19 7.83 -18.40
C GLY A 582 14.68 7.54 -18.19
N SER A 583 15.14 7.37 -16.96
CA SER A 583 16.51 6.90 -16.68
C SER A 583 16.47 5.97 -15.48
N SER A 584 17.34 4.96 -15.53
CA SER A 584 17.77 4.22 -14.36
C SER A 584 18.28 5.25 -13.36
N SER A 585 17.40 5.83 -12.51
CA SER A 585 17.84 6.67 -11.41
C SER A 585 18.82 5.83 -10.63
N ASN A 586 20.01 6.38 -10.38
CA ASN A 586 21.04 5.82 -9.53
C ASN A 586 20.44 5.50 -8.16
N ASN A 587 19.76 4.38 -8.05
CA ASN A 587 19.29 3.82 -6.80
C ASN A 587 20.39 2.86 -6.34
N PRO A 588 21.29 3.26 -5.40
CA PRO A 588 22.41 2.43 -4.98
C PRO A 588 21.97 1.20 -4.18
N SER A 589 20.68 0.93 -4.05
CA SER A 589 20.13 -0.17 -3.27
C SER A 589 19.27 -1.15 -4.08
N SER A 590 19.11 -0.98 -5.39
CA SER A 590 18.73 -2.10 -6.25
C SER A 590 19.98 -2.96 -6.43
N PRO A 591 20.01 -4.24 -6.05
CA PRO A 591 21.10 -5.10 -6.51
C PRO A 591 21.07 -5.03 -8.03
N ASP A 592 22.13 -4.41 -8.61
CA ASP A 592 22.35 -4.46 -10.06
C ASP A 592 22.36 -5.94 -10.44
N PHE A 593 21.26 -6.42 -10.99
CA PHE A 593 21.29 -7.68 -11.72
C PHE A 593 22.23 -7.43 -12.89
N PRO A 594 23.37 -8.11 -12.95
CA PRO A 594 24.26 -7.97 -14.05
C PRO A 594 23.48 -8.29 -15.33
N ARG A 595 23.32 -7.29 -16.22
CA ARG A 595 22.60 -7.49 -17.48
C ARG A 595 23.36 -8.51 -18.33
N PRO A 596 22.69 -9.55 -18.82
CA PRO A 596 23.29 -10.47 -19.74
C PRO A 596 23.82 -9.72 -20.99
N SER A 597 25.04 -9.92 -21.35
CA SER A 597 25.66 -9.28 -22.51
C SER A 597 25.94 -10.33 -23.61
N ASN A 598 25.40 -10.11 -24.78
CA ASN A 598 25.71 -10.96 -25.94
C ASN A 598 27.15 -10.79 -26.42
N ASN A 599 27.84 -9.71 -26.01
CA ASN A 599 29.25 -9.48 -26.38
C ASN A 599 30.23 -10.54 -25.82
N SER A 600 29.81 -11.29 -24.80
CA SER A 600 30.61 -12.34 -24.17
C SER A 600 30.08 -13.73 -24.47
N CYS A 601 29.16 -13.86 -25.42
CA CYS A 601 28.66 -15.13 -25.89
C CYS A 601 29.68 -15.77 -26.86
N LYS A 602 29.94 -17.06 -26.66
CA LYS A 602 30.86 -17.83 -27.49
C LYS A 602 30.10 -18.55 -28.59
N THR A 603 28.92 -19.07 -28.29
CA THR A 603 28.14 -19.88 -29.23
C THR A 603 26.67 -19.48 -29.17
N PHE A 604 26.07 -19.30 -30.35
CA PHE A 604 24.64 -18.97 -30.49
C PHE A 604 23.89 -20.15 -31.13
N ASP A 605 22.62 -20.30 -30.77
CA ASP A 605 21.72 -21.23 -31.46
C ASP A 605 21.23 -20.67 -32.81
N THR A 606 20.33 -21.42 -33.45
CA THR A 606 19.73 -21.04 -34.76
C THR A 606 18.81 -19.83 -34.67
N GLN A 607 18.40 -19.42 -33.42
CA GLN A 607 17.55 -18.27 -33.15
C GLN A 607 18.33 -17.08 -32.59
N GLN A 608 19.68 -17.10 -32.67
CA GLN A 608 20.56 -16.06 -32.13
C GLN A 608 20.53 -15.93 -30.58
N ILE A 609 20.14 -16.98 -29.90
CA ILE A 609 20.15 -17.06 -28.45
C ILE A 609 21.51 -17.60 -28.00
N CYS A 610 22.10 -16.99 -26.97
CA CYS A 610 23.38 -17.46 -26.43
C CYS A 610 23.19 -18.78 -25.68
N ILE A 611 23.97 -19.78 -26.09
CA ILE A 611 23.98 -21.13 -25.51
C ILE A 611 25.27 -21.47 -24.76
N GLU A 612 26.38 -20.73 -25.06
CA GLU A 612 27.67 -20.93 -24.38
C GLU A 612 28.37 -19.57 -24.22
N CYS A 613 28.85 -19.27 -23.03
CA CYS A 613 29.59 -18.05 -22.72
C CYS A 613 31.10 -18.23 -22.85
N SER A 614 31.80 -17.14 -23.09
CA SER A 614 33.25 -17.08 -23.08
C SER A 614 33.81 -17.37 -21.68
N LEU A 615 35.05 -17.85 -21.61
CA LEU A 615 35.70 -18.20 -20.36
C LEU A 615 35.62 -17.05 -19.32
N GLY A 616 35.17 -17.32 -18.11
CA GLY A 616 35.00 -16.35 -17.06
C GLY A 616 33.62 -15.67 -17.01
N PHE A 617 32.70 -16.14 -17.85
CA PHE A 617 31.28 -15.71 -17.84
C PHE A 617 30.37 -16.93 -17.67
N SER A 618 29.21 -16.70 -17.01
CA SER A 618 28.18 -17.71 -16.79
C SER A 618 26.94 -17.36 -17.58
N LEU A 619 26.25 -18.36 -18.11
CA LEU A 619 24.98 -18.18 -18.81
C LEU A 619 23.86 -17.85 -17.81
N PHE A 620 23.16 -16.74 -18.04
CA PHE A 620 22.04 -16.31 -17.25
C PHE A 620 21.01 -15.63 -18.17
N LEU A 621 19.76 -16.10 -18.16
CA LEU A 621 18.65 -15.54 -18.95
C LEU A 621 19.05 -15.28 -20.43
N GLN A 622 19.58 -16.32 -21.12
CA GLN A 622 19.94 -16.28 -22.55
C GLN A 622 21.11 -15.33 -22.94
N GLY A 623 21.85 -14.83 -21.96
CA GLY A 623 23.02 -13.99 -22.15
C GLY A 623 24.10 -14.29 -21.13
N CYS A 624 25.29 -13.67 -21.27
CA CYS A 624 26.45 -13.93 -20.45
C CYS A 624 26.67 -12.88 -19.38
N VAL A 625 26.86 -13.32 -18.13
CA VAL A 625 27.17 -12.46 -16.98
C VAL A 625 28.53 -12.85 -16.38
N LYS A 626 29.29 -11.85 -15.92
CA LYS A 626 30.58 -12.07 -15.28
C LYS A 626 30.45 -12.62 -13.85
N LEU A 627 29.40 -12.25 -13.16
CA LEU A 627 29.04 -12.73 -11.82
C LEU A 627 27.55 -13.06 -11.83
N CYS A 628 27.18 -14.19 -11.23
CA CYS A 628 25.79 -14.54 -11.07
C CYS A 628 25.09 -13.57 -10.10
N PRO A 629 23.82 -13.24 -10.33
CA PRO A 629 23.04 -12.38 -9.43
C PRO A 629 22.92 -12.95 -8.02
N PRO A 630 22.60 -12.12 -7.00
CA PRO A 630 22.26 -12.60 -5.66
C PRO A 630 21.13 -13.66 -5.73
N GLY A 631 21.29 -14.73 -4.96
CA GLY A 631 20.38 -15.88 -5.03
C GLY A 631 20.73 -16.92 -6.08
N PHE A 632 21.83 -16.74 -6.83
CA PHE A 632 22.36 -17.70 -7.82
C PHE A 632 23.85 -17.96 -7.58
N THR A 633 24.30 -19.13 -8.00
CA THR A 633 25.71 -19.55 -7.98
C THR A 633 26.13 -20.06 -9.35
N THR A 634 27.42 -19.97 -9.67
CA THR A 634 27.97 -20.51 -10.92
C THR A 634 28.10 -22.01 -10.80
N GLY A 635 27.56 -22.74 -11.77
CA GLY A 635 27.70 -24.21 -11.83
C GLY A 635 27.51 -24.73 -13.24
N PRO A 636 27.89 -26.02 -13.51
CA PRO A 636 27.67 -26.67 -14.79
C PRO A 636 26.17 -26.87 -15.03
N GLN A 637 25.73 -26.57 -16.25
CA GLN A 637 24.35 -26.76 -16.66
C GLN A 637 24.03 -28.24 -16.87
N LEU A 638 23.12 -28.78 -16.05
CA LEU A 638 22.55 -30.10 -16.24
C LEU A 638 21.26 -29.97 -17.07
N LEU A 639 21.32 -30.32 -18.35
CA LEU A 639 20.13 -30.40 -19.20
C LEU A 639 19.49 -31.79 -19.09
N ASN A 640 18.25 -31.83 -18.67
CA ASN A 640 17.37 -32.98 -18.86
C ASN A 640 16.93 -32.97 -20.33
N MET A 641 17.57 -33.79 -21.15
CA MET A 641 17.12 -34.03 -22.52
C MET A 641 16.65 -35.48 -22.70
N SER A 642 15.56 -35.60 -23.45
CA SER A 642 15.04 -36.88 -23.94
C SER A 642 16.03 -37.64 -24.83
N LEU A 643 16.02 -38.89 -24.69
CA LEU A 643 16.74 -40.11 -25.05
C LEU A 643 17.63 -40.20 -26.30
N ASP A 644 17.79 -39.27 -27.18
CA ASP A 644 18.43 -39.61 -28.47
C ASP A 644 19.62 -38.77 -28.96
N ASN A 645 20.18 -37.82 -28.22
CA ASN A 645 21.46 -37.21 -28.61
C ASN A 645 22.21 -36.63 -27.41
N TRP A 646 23.30 -37.31 -27.06
CA TRP A 646 24.23 -36.85 -26.03
C TRP A 646 25.20 -35.81 -26.62
N VAL A 647 25.02 -34.54 -26.29
CA VAL A 647 26.08 -33.53 -26.43
C VAL A 647 26.61 -33.28 -25.01
N ASP A 648 27.92 -33.51 -24.86
CA ASP A 648 28.62 -33.26 -23.59
C ASP A 648 28.72 -31.76 -23.33
N LEU A 649 27.76 -31.25 -22.56
CA LEU A 649 27.67 -29.86 -22.16
C LEU A 649 28.25 -29.60 -20.78
N SER A 650 29.04 -30.49 -20.23
CA SER A 650 29.72 -30.37 -18.92
C SER A 650 30.68 -29.16 -18.82
N SER A 651 30.92 -28.46 -19.93
CA SER A 651 31.76 -27.26 -20.01
C SER A 651 30.99 -25.93 -19.93
N VAL A 652 29.64 -25.94 -20.00
CA VAL A 652 28.86 -24.72 -19.99
C VAL A 652 28.60 -24.30 -18.56
N GLN A 653 29.15 -23.17 -18.15
CA GLN A 653 28.90 -22.55 -16.84
C GLN A 653 27.60 -21.73 -16.90
N SER A 654 26.69 -22.00 -15.99
CA SER A 654 25.40 -21.29 -15.87
C SER A 654 25.17 -20.79 -14.45
N CYS A 655 24.35 -19.75 -14.31
CA CYS A 655 23.88 -19.33 -13.00
C CYS A 655 22.73 -20.24 -12.55
N LEU A 656 23.00 -21.05 -11.53
CA LEU A 656 22.05 -21.97 -10.93
C LEU A 656 21.42 -21.33 -9.70
N PRO A 657 20.10 -21.44 -9.46
CA PRO A 657 19.46 -20.87 -8.29
C PRO A 657 19.98 -21.54 -7.01
N CYS A 658 20.19 -20.75 -5.98
CA CYS A 658 20.48 -21.24 -4.64
C CYS A 658 19.31 -22.07 -4.10
N HIS A 659 19.59 -23.00 -3.18
CA HIS A 659 18.54 -23.69 -2.45
C HIS A 659 17.63 -22.64 -1.74
N PRO A 660 16.31 -22.81 -1.69
CA PRO A 660 15.38 -21.84 -1.10
C PRO A 660 15.68 -21.45 0.35
N ALA A 661 16.39 -22.30 1.09
CA ALA A 661 16.83 -22.00 2.45
C ALA A 661 18.02 -21.04 2.53
N CYS A 662 18.72 -20.76 1.41
CA CYS A 662 19.92 -19.92 1.36
C CYS A 662 19.60 -18.54 0.76
N LEU A 663 20.13 -17.48 1.34
CA LEU A 663 20.11 -16.15 0.73
C LEU A 663 21.20 -16.00 -0.33
N THR A 664 22.41 -16.48 -0.02
CA THR A 664 23.52 -16.65 -0.99
C THR A 664 24.15 -18.01 -0.79
N CYS A 665 24.73 -18.59 -1.84
CA CYS A 665 25.23 -19.95 -1.82
C CYS A 665 26.50 -20.13 -2.65
N SER A 666 27.25 -21.19 -2.32
CA SER A 666 28.39 -21.67 -3.11
C SER A 666 28.01 -22.78 -4.07
N GLY A 667 26.82 -23.35 -3.93
CA GLY A 667 26.27 -24.44 -4.74
C GLY A 667 24.73 -24.46 -4.58
N PRO A 668 24.01 -25.26 -5.41
CA PRO A 668 22.54 -25.30 -5.41
C PRO A 668 21.94 -26.16 -4.29
N GLY A 669 22.77 -26.82 -3.47
CA GLY A 669 22.32 -27.74 -2.42
C GLY A 669 21.91 -27.05 -1.13
N PRO A 670 21.15 -27.73 -0.26
CA PRO A 670 20.70 -27.18 1.03
C PRO A 670 21.84 -26.94 2.04
N SER A 671 23.01 -27.54 1.78
CA SER A 671 24.23 -27.42 2.60
C SER A 671 25.29 -26.53 1.97
N ASP A 672 24.90 -25.69 0.99
CA ASP A 672 25.84 -24.85 0.27
C ASP A 672 25.59 -23.37 0.56
N CYS A 673 24.87 -23.03 1.64
CA CYS A 673 24.56 -21.67 2.00
C CYS A 673 25.81 -20.89 2.46
N LEU A 674 25.98 -19.69 1.93
CA LEU A 674 26.97 -18.70 2.37
C LEU A 674 26.34 -17.65 3.30
N SER A 675 25.08 -17.35 3.10
CA SER A 675 24.29 -16.50 3.99
C SER A 675 22.84 -16.96 4.04
N CYS A 676 22.14 -16.58 5.11
CA CYS A 676 20.77 -17.02 5.37
C CYS A 676 19.76 -15.88 5.23
N PRO A 677 18.52 -16.19 4.87
CA PRO A 677 17.41 -15.26 4.98
C PRO A 677 17.20 -14.77 6.41
N PRO A 678 16.50 -13.64 6.62
CA PRO A 678 16.13 -13.17 7.94
C PRO A 678 15.46 -14.29 8.77
N HIS A 679 15.78 -14.35 10.07
CA HIS A 679 15.30 -15.35 11.03
C HIS A 679 15.86 -16.79 10.87
N SER A 680 16.85 -16.97 10.03
CA SER A 680 17.61 -18.23 9.92
C SER A 680 19.07 -18.01 10.25
N HIS A 681 19.73 -19.01 10.85
CA HIS A 681 21.15 -18.94 11.21
C HIS A 681 21.93 -19.97 10.42
N LEU A 682 23.11 -19.55 9.96
CA LEU A 682 24.04 -20.42 9.25
C LEU A 682 24.69 -21.38 10.25
N VAL A 683 24.44 -22.68 10.08
CA VAL A 683 25.04 -23.73 10.89
C VAL A 683 25.79 -24.66 9.96
N LEU A 684 27.12 -24.63 10.06
CA LEU A 684 28.05 -25.33 9.16
C LEU A 684 27.92 -24.90 7.69
N THR A 685 27.09 -24.93 6.89
CA THR A 685 26.85 -24.47 5.54
C THR A 685 25.37 -24.58 5.16
N ALA A 686 24.51 -24.85 6.15
CA ALA A 686 23.06 -24.91 5.94
C ALA A 686 22.37 -23.84 6.79
N CYS A 687 21.32 -23.24 6.28
CA CYS A 687 20.50 -22.29 7.02
C CYS A 687 19.39 -23.03 7.78
N LEU A 688 19.41 -22.90 9.11
CA LEU A 688 18.39 -23.48 9.99
C LEU A 688 17.56 -22.35 10.61
N HIS A 689 16.24 -22.50 10.55
CA HIS A 689 15.33 -21.58 11.19
C HIS A 689 15.48 -21.62 12.72
N GLN A 690 15.34 -20.50 13.39
CA GLN A 690 15.56 -20.34 14.85
C GLN A 690 14.78 -21.36 15.69
N ASN A 691 13.63 -21.82 15.23
CA ASN A 691 12.81 -22.85 15.88
C ASN A 691 13.36 -24.30 15.74
N GLN A 692 14.30 -24.54 14.85
CA GLN A 692 14.93 -25.87 14.66
C GLN A 692 16.19 -26.05 15.52
N ILE A 693 16.81 -24.97 15.93
CA ILE A 693 18.00 -24.99 16.78
C ILE A 693 17.66 -25.36 18.22
N GLN A 694 16.45 -25.06 18.70
CA GLN A 694 16.00 -25.35 20.07
C GLN A 694 15.55 -26.81 20.29
N ARG A 695 15.44 -27.65 19.25
CA ARG A 695 14.97 -29.06 19.36
C ARG A 695 16.08 -30.09 19.46
N LYS A 696 17.37 -29.72 19.47
CA LYS A 696 18.48 -30.66 19.66
C LYS A 696 19.31 -30.29 20.88
N SER A 697 18.76 -30.52 22.08
CA SER A 697 19.53 -30.79 23.27
C SER A 697 19.17 -32.21 23.69
N PRO A 698 20.12 -33.18 23.66
CA PRO A 698 19.88 -34.50 24.19
C PRO A 698 20.17 -34.49 25.68
N THR A 699 19.18 -34.90 26.47
CA THR A 699 19.39 -35.56 27.78
C THR A 699 20.03 -36.91 27.56
N GLY A 700 21.15 -37.13 28.29
CA GLY A 700 21.90 -38.38 28.25
C GLY A 700 21.11 -39.60 28.84
N PRO A 701 21.71 -40.79 29.03
CA PRO A 701 22.91 -41.00 29.82
C PRO A 701 23.92 -42.06 29.28
N ASP A 702 25.14 -42.01 29.87
CA ASP A 702 26.14 -43.00 30.12
C ASP A 702 26.33 -44.23 29.19
N LEU A 703 27.58 -44.39 28.71
CA LEU A 703 28.41 -45.57 28.97
C LEU A 703 29.85 -45.38 28.49
N GLN A 704 30.75 -45.79 29.36
CA GLN A 704 32.18 -45.86 29.34
C GLN A 704 32.81 -46.54 28.12
N GLY A 705 34.10 -46.17 27.82
CA GLY A 705 35.01 -47.06 27.13
C GLY A 705 36.11 -46.29 26.33
N ASP A 706 37.14 -45.96 26.98
CA ASP A 706 38.59 -46.26 26.88
C ASP A 706 39.36 -45.95 25.57
N VAL A 707 40.49 -45.23 25.82
CA VAL A 707 41.88 -45.36 25.34
C VAL A 707 42.31 -44.77 24.01
N GLY A 708 43.29 -43.85 24.08
CA GLY A 708 44.34 -43.70 23.08
C GLY A 708 44.62 -42.25 22.64
N GLY A 709 45.44 -41.48 23.34
CA GLY A 709 46.17 -40.35 22.73
C GLY A 709 47.44 -40.90 22.05
N PRO A 710 48.42 -40.08 21.71
CA PRO A 710 48.62 -38.59 21.79
C PRO A 710 49.33 -38.03 20.51
N GLY A 711 49.53 -36.77 20.43
CA GLY A 711 50.63 -36.20 19.63
C GLY A 711 50.24 -34.95 18.85
N GLU A 712 50.71 -33.96 19.35
CA GLU A 712 51.74 -32.93 19.05
C GLU A 712 51.27 -31.72 18.24
N SER A 713 51.32 -30.60 18.90
CA SER A 713 51.61 -29.29 18.30
C SER A 713 53.11 -29.21 17.94
N PRO A 714 53.56 -28.32 17.07
CA PRO A 714 53.99 -27.01 17.58
C PRO A 714 53.95 -25.82 16.62
N VAL A 715 53.82 -24.58 17.23
CA VAL A 715 54.68 -23.41 17.12
C VAL A 715 55.03 -22.91 15.71
N GLY A 716 54.69 -21.64 15.30
CA GLY A 716 55.19 -20.41 15.82
C GLY A 716 55.71 -19.53 14.67
N LEU A 717 55.80 -18.24 14.91
CA LEU A 717 56.59 -17.14 14.32
C LEU A 717 55.84 -16.27 13.28
N GLU A 718 55.44 -15.07 13.69
CA GLU A 718 56.13 -13.77 13.61
C GLU A 718 56.73 -13.39 12.26
N GLN A 719 56.34 -12.30 11.63
CA GLN A 719 56.87 -10.94 11.78
C GLN A 719 56.31 -9.98 10.75
N GLU A 720 55.89 -8.81 11.22
CA GLU A 720 56.23 -7.45 10.87
C GLU A 720 56.20 -6.92 9.42
N GLY A 721 55.58 -5.76 9.33
CA GLY A 721 56.12 -4.73 8.46
C GLY A 721 55.15 -3.73 7.85
N GLY A 722 54.99 -2.57 8.47
CA GLY A 722 55.07 -1.30 7.74
C GLY A 722 53.83 -0.60 7.26
N GLY A 723 53.32 0.34 8.04
CA GLY A 723 53.30 1.76 7.73
C GLY A 723 52.32 2.28 6.69
N GLY A 724 51.38 3.08 7.12
CA GLY A 724 50.61 3.96 6.24
C GLY A 724 49.44 4.61 6.96
N VAL A 725 49.70 5.72 7.59
CA VAL A 725 48.74 6.61 8.24
C VAL A 725 47.86 7.27 7.18
N GLY A 726 46.55 7.12 7.25
CA GLY A 726 45.60 7.88 6.52
C GLY A 726 44.43 8.19 7.44
N GLU A 727 44.34 9.43 7.89
CA GLU A 727 43.22 9.96 8.68
C GLU A 727 41.89 9.82 7.96
N PRO A 728 40.79 9.48 8.66
CA PRO A 728 39.45 9.60 8.11
C PRO A 728 38.95 11.03 8.23
N PRO A 729 38.20 11.55 7.25
CA PRO A 729 37.58 12.86 7.33
C PRO A 729 36.46 12.87 8.37
N GLY A 730 36.51 13.90 9.22
CA GLY A 730 35.56 14.14 10.29
C GLY A 730 34.11 14.36 9.82
N PRO A 731 33.16 14.16 10.70
CA PRO A 731 31.73 14.27 10.36
C PRO A 731 31.34 15.74 10.19
N SER A 732 30.71 16.04 9.08
CA SER A 732 30.01 17.29 8.84
C SER A 732 28.90 17.48 9.88
N LEU A 733 29.01 18.54 10.65
CA LEU A 733 28.02 19.02 11.60
C LEU A 733 26.72 19.37 10.84
N ALA A 734 25.72 18.51 10.92
CA ALA A 734 24.35 18.87 10.66
C ALA A 734 23.90 19.76 11.83
N LEU A 735 23.68 21.05 11.54
CA LEU A 735 23.09 21.98 12.51
C LEU A 735 21.72 21.46 12.94
N SER A 736 21.62 21.18 14.22
CA SER A 736 20.41 20.74 14.90
C SER A 736 19.30 21.80 14.83
N SER A 737 18.11 21.32 14.60
CA SER A 737 16.83 21.97 14.32
C SER A 737 16.28 23.08 15.27
N PRO A 738 16.82 23.38 16.47
CA PRO A 738 16.20 24.41 17.30
C PRO A 738 16.47 25.86 16.84
N LEU A 739 17.57 26.07 16.08
CA LEU A 739 17.88 27.42 15.59
C LEU A 739 17.05 27.78 14.36
N ALA A 740 16.76 26.80 13.49
CA ALA A 740 15.92 27.00 12.30
C ALA A 740 14.45 27.26 12.68
N THR A 741 13.94 26.55 13.68
CA THR A 741 12.57 26.79 14.20
C THR A 741 12.47 28.14 14.93
N LEU A 742 13.48 28.55 15.66
CA LEU A 742 13.51 29.87 16.29
C LEU A 742 13.52 31.00 15.25
N LEU A 743 14.29 30.87 14.18
CA LEU A 743 14.34 31.85 13.09
C LEU A 743 13.02 31.87 12.30
N ALA A 744 12.37 30.74 12.08
CA ALA A 744 11.07 30.71 11.43
C ALA A 744 9.98 31.36 12.30
N VAL A 745 9.94 31.12 13.60
CA VAL A 745 8.98 31.74 14.51
C VAL A 745 9.23 33.26 14.62
N LEU A 746 10.48 33.69 14.67
CA LEU A 746 10.81 35.12 14.69
C LEU A 746 10.46 35.82 13.38
N SER A 747 10.62 35.17 12.22
CA SER A 747 10.21 35.73 10.92
C SER A 747 8.69 35.82 10.80
N CYS A 748 7.94 34.82 11.24
CA CYS A 748 6.46 34.88 11.29
C CYS A 748 5.96 35.99 12.22
N ALA A 749 6.56 36.16 13.38
CA ALA A 749 6.21 37.24 14.31
C ALA A 749 6.49 38.62 13.74
N PHE A 750 7.60 38.77 12.99
CA PHE A 750 7.94 40.03 12.31
C PHE A 750 6.96 40.38 11.17
N ILE A 751 6.54 39.38 10.40
CA ILE A 751 5.55 39.52 9.34
C ILE A 751 4.19 39.94 9.93
N LEU A 752 3.75 39.28 10.99
CA LEU A 752 2.47 39.65 11.67
C LEU A 752 2.52 41.02 12.27
N ALA A 753 3.63 41.45 12.85
CA ALA A 753 3.82 42.82 13.35
C ALA A 753 3.82 43.85 12.22
N ALA A 754 4.40 43.56 11.07
CA ALA A 754 4.36 44.42 9.89
C ALA A 754 2.94 44.56 9.33
N PHE A 755 2.18 43.45 9.26
CA PHE A 755 0.76 43.49 8.85
C PHE A 755 -0.11 44.28 9.83
N ALA A 756 0.09 44.12 11.13
CA ALA A 756 -0.60 44.92 12.14
C ALA A 756 -0.26 46.39 12.04
N GLY A 757 1.00 46.74 11.75
CA GLY A 757 1.44 48.12 11.51
C GLY A 757 0.82 48.74 10.27
N VAL A 758 0.77 48.02 9.18
CA VAL A 758 0.10 48.46 7.93
C VAL A 758 -1.40 48.63 8.12
N PHE A 759 -2.05 47.68 8.81
CA PHE A 759 -3.48 47.77 9.13
C PHE A 759 -3.78 49.01 10.01
N PHE A 760 -2.95 49.31 10.98
CA PHE A 760 -3.07 50.47 11.85
C PHE A 760 -2.84 51.77 11.09
N MET A 761 -1.87 51.80 10.19
CA MET A 761 -1.63 52.94 9.29
C MET A 761 -2.78 53.17 8.32
N LEU A 762 -3.41 52.12 7.79
CA LEU A 762 -4.61 52.23 6.95
C LEU A 762 -5.82 52.70 7.73
N GLN A 763 -5.98 52.30 8.99
CA GLN A 763 -7.03 52.83 9.88
C GLN A 763 -6.83 54.30 10.24
N LEU A 764 -5.61 54.77 10.41
CA LEU A 764 -5.30 56.18 10.65
C LEU A 764 -5.51 57.06 9.40
N ARG A 765 -5.44 56.46 8.20
CA ARG A 765 -5.69 57.18 6.92
C ARG A 765 -7.16 57.26 6.51
N SER A 766 -8.00 56.36 7.04
CA SER A 766 -9.44 56.33 6.82
C SER A 766 -10.15 57.02 7.99
N GLY A 767 -10.03 58.33 8.13
CA GLY A 767 -10.75 59.10 9.16
C GLY A 767 -12.25 58.88 9.11
N GLY A 768 -12.74 57.94 9.95
CA GLY A 768 -14.15 57.65 10.09
C GLY A 768 -14.43 57.10 11.49
N ALA A 769 -15.27 57.79 12.20
CA ALA A 769 -15.63 57.72 13.61
C ALA A 769 -16.28 56.38 14.08
N PRO A 770 -16.45 56.21 15.39
CA PRO A 770 -16.50 54.88 16.04
C PRO A 770 -17.90 54.30 16.23
N TRP A 771 -17.93 53.02 16.46
CA TRP A 771 -19.05 52.24 16.89
C TRP A 771 -19.72 52.70 18.18
N ALA A 772 -21.02 52.95 18.12
CA ALA A 772 -21.88 52.95 19.31
C ALA A 772 -23.24 52.30 19.04
N ARG A 773 -23.42 51.12 19.62
CA ARG A 773 -24.60 50.57 20.36
C ARG A 773 -26.00 51.01 19.96
N ARG A 774 -26.89 50.06 19.67
CA ARG A 774 -27.95 49.54 20.57
C ARG A 774 -29.12 48.91 19.82
N THR A 775 -29.37 47.70 20.13
CA THR A 775 -30.64 47.08 20.58
C THR A 775 -31.99 47.73 20.30
N LYS A 776 -32.87 46.85 19.85
CA LYS A 776 -34.29 46.66 20.14
C LYS A 776 -35.35 47.06 19.14
N LEU A 777 -36.02 46.04 18.67
CA LEU A 777 -37.49 45.79 18.75
C LEU A 777 -38.48 46.63 17.93
N GLN A 778 -39.32 45.82 17.29
CA GLN A 778 -40.76 46.01 17.00
C GLN A 778 -41.19 46.68 15.70
N SER A 779 -41.70 45.85 14.84
CA SER A 779 -43.08 45.77 14.32
C SER A 779 -43.68 46.96 13.62
N VAL A 780 -44.44 46.58 12.57
CA VAL A 780 -45.70 47.22 12.10
C VAL A 780 -45.61 48.03 10.86
N GLU A 781 -46.12 47.47 9.80
CA GLU A 781 -47.09 47.94 8.79
C GLU A 781 -46.92 49.27 8.01
N THR A 782 -47.29 49.06 6.79
CA THR A 782 -48.06 49.91 5.85
C THR A 782 -47.36 50.97 5.03
N GLY A 783 -47.59 50.83 3.76
CA GLY A 783 -48.15 51.87 2.95
C GLY A 783 -47.22 52.70 2.08
N GLY A 784 -47.28 52.46 0.82
CA GLY A 784 -47.74 53.45 -0.10
C GLY A 784 -46.74 54.38 -0.87
N TRP A 785 -46.80 54.21 -2.17
CA TRP A 785 -46.77 55.20 -3.25
C TRP A 785 -45.52 56.02 -3.55
N ALA A 786 -45.08 55.83 -4.71
CA ALA A 786 -45.14 56.65 -5.91
C ALA A 786 -43.83 57.33 -6.36
N SER A 787 -43.53 57.10 -7.60
CA SER A 787 -43.17 58.06 -8.68
C SER A 787 -41.70 58.48 -8.84
N GLY A 788 -41.28 58.28 -10.03
CA GLY A 788 -40.56 59.14 -10.95
C GLY A 788 -39.06 59.01 -10.94
N GLY A 789 -38.38 58.72 -11.98
CA GLY A 789 -38.48 58.89 -13.37
C GLY A 789 -37.06 58.97 -13.96
N PHE A 790 -36.92 58.55 -15.20
CA PHE A 790 -35.84 58.82 -16.17
C PHE A 790 -34.45 58.25 -15.84
N GLY A 791 -33.75 57.55 -16.73
CA GLY A 791 -33.90 57.20 -18.15
C GLY A 791 -32.59 56.79 -18.75
N LEU A 792 -32.68 56.01 -19.84
CA LEU A 792 -31.65 55.69 -20.85
C LEU A 792 -30.54 54.71 -20.43
N GLY A 793 -30.28 53.60 -21.07
CA GLY A 793 -30.70 53.03 -22.36
C GLY A 793 -29.69 51.99 -22.83
N LEU A 794 -30.15 51.07 -23.67
CA LEU A 794 -29.39 50.08 -24.45
C LEU A 794 -28.95 48.87 -23.69
N GLY A 795 -29.42 47.68 -23.91
CA GLY A 795 -30.09 47.03 -25.03
C GLY A 795 -29.35 45.74 -25.36
N TRP A 796 -30.02 44.62 -25.32
CA TRP A 796 -29.95 43.39 -26.14
C TRP A 796 -30.43 42.15 -25.38
N GLU A 797 -31.58 41.76 -25.79
CA GLU A 797 -32.27 40.48 -26.11
C GLU A 797 -31.94 39.21 -25.30
N ARG A 798 -32.84 38.76 -24.60
CA ARG A 798 -33.96 37.75 -24.51
C ARG A 798 -33.84 36.50 -25.36
N GLN A 799 -33.91 35.33 -24.64
CA GLN A 799 -34.82 34.20 -24.91
C GLN A 799 -34.54 33.18 -23.77
N GLY A 800 -35.43 32.47 -23.11
CA GLY A 800 -36.86 32.28 -23.21
C GLY A 800 -37.19 31.24 -22.15
N ARG A 801 -37.99 31.58 -21.13
CA ARG A 801 -38.55 30.63 -20.16
C ARG A 801 -39.63 29.79 -20.81
N VAL A 802 -39.60 28.47 -20.71
CA VAL A 802 -40.75 27.58 -20.94
C VAL A 802 -41.21 27.05 -19.57
N SER A 803 -42.47 27.39 -19.28
CA SER A 803 -43.25 26.92 -18.14
C SER A 803 -43.92 25.62 -18.47
N TYR A 804 -43.79 24.56 -17.68
CA TYR A 804 -44.63 23.37 -17.75
C TYR A 804 -45.69 23.39 -16.68
N LYS A 805 -46.97 23.32 -17.15
CA LYS A 805 -48.16 23.11 -16.33
C LYS A 805 -48.27 21.62 -15.99
N GLY A 806 -48.68 21.33 -14.75
CA GLY A 806 -48.97 19.98 -14.26
C GLY A 806 -50.24 19.37 -14.89
N ILE A 807 -50.25 18.06 -14.95
CA ILE A 807 -51.38 17.20 -15.26
C ILE A 807 -51.72 16.36 -14.04
N PRO A 808 -52.99 16.17 -13.68
CA PRO A 808 -53.42 15.57 -12.40
C PRO A 808 -53.45 14.05 -12.48
N THR A 809 -53.05 13.44 -11.37
CA THR A 809 -53.18 11.99 -11.06
C THR A 809 -54.63 11.60 -10.79
N VAL A 810 -55.06 10.51 -11.42
CA VAL A 810 -56.31 9.83 -11.08
C VAL A 810 -55.96 8.61 -10.25
N TRP A 811 -56.56 8.50 -9.08
CA TRP A 811 -56.60 7.30 -8.22
C TRP A 811 -57.70 6.36 -8.73
N VAL A 812 -57.40 5.05 -8.79
CA VAL A 812 -58.38 3.99 -8.80
C VAL A 812 -58.01 2.96 -7.76
N ASP A 813 -58.85 2.88 -6.74
CA ASP A 813 -58.92 1.76 -5.81
C ASP A 813 -59.66 0.61 -6.46
N GLU A 814 -59.23 -0.64 -6.23
CA GLU A 814 -60.19 -1.78 -6.18
C GLU A 814 -59.68 -2.91 -5.28
N ASP A 815 -60.60 -3.28 -4.45
CA ASP A 815 -60.59 -4.25 -3.34
C ASP A 815 -60.58 -5.72 -3.77
N GLN A 816 -60.03 -6.51 -2.80
CA GLN A 816 -60.49 -7.85 -2.36
C GLN A 816 -60.93 -8.93 -3.34
N VAL A 817 -60.39 -10.13 -3.18
CA VAL A 817 -61.12 -11.37 -2.90
C VAL A 817 -60.22 -12.40 -2.24
N THR A 818 -60.74 -12.98 -1.18
CA THR A 818 -60.26 -14.07 -0.34
C THR A 818 -60.59 -15.45 -0.87
N LEU A 819 -59.92 -16.49 -0.32
CA LEU A 819 -60.21 -17.94 -0.14
C LEU A 819 -59.20 -18.81 -0.91
N GLY A 820 -58.48 -19.75 -0.31
CA GLY A 820 -58.70 -20.65 0.78
C GLY A 820 -58.00 -21.97 0.44
N GLY A 821 -57.18 -22.51 1.33
CA GLY A 821 -57.17 -23.95 1.55
C GLY A 821 -56.04 -24.82 0.99
N SER A 822 -55.34 -25.36 1.90
CA SER A 822 -54.86 -26.75 2.13
C SER A 822 -53.49 -27.20 1.62
N ASP A 823 -52.68 -27.47 2.63
CA ASP A 823 -51.63 -28.47 2.85
C ASP A 823 -51.13 -29.36 1.69
N SER A 824 -49.82 -29.41 1.53
CA SER A 824 -49.03 -30.66 1.73
C SER A 824 -47.54 -30.40 1.51
N ASP A 825 -46.78 -31.04 2.41
CA ASP A 825 -45.32 -31.10 2.47
C ASP A 825 -44.63 -31.56 1.19
N SER A 826 -43.51 -30.89 0.83
CA SER A 826 -42.31 -31.56 0.33
C SER A 826 -41.12 -30.62 0.37
N GLU A 827 -40.08 -31.05 1.10
CA GLU A 827 -38.76 -30.44 1.17
C GLU A 827 -38.08 -30.45 -0.19
N GLU A 828 -37.73 -29.27 -0.71
CA GLU A 828 -36.72 -29.11 -1.73
C GLU A 828 -35.75 -27.99 -1.32
N LEU A 829 -34.51 -28.41 -1.14
CA LEU A 829 -33.36 -27.55 -0.95
C LEU A 829 -33.20 -26.59 -2.14
N ASN A 830 -33.60 -25.36 -1.98
CA ASN A 830 -33.30 -24.29 -2.93
C ASN A 830 -32.08 -23.52 -2.47
N CYS A 831 -31.00 -23.77 -3.19
CA CYS A 831 -29.79 -22.98 -3.17
C CYS A 831 -30.07 -21.63 -3.87
N HIS A 832 -30.36 -20.58 -3.11
CA HIS A 832 -30.48 -19.24 -3.65
C HIS A 832 -29.10 -18.59 -3.81
N SER A 833 -28.68 -18.42 -5.05
CA SER A 833 -27.62 -17.50 -5.42
C SER A 833 -28.11 -16.07 -5.15
N GLU A 834 -27.43 -15.34 -4.31
CA GLU A 834 -27.64 -13.91 -4.15
C GLU A 834 -27.19 -13.20 -5.44
N ARG A 835 -28.13 -12.76 -6.23
CA ARG A 835 -27.91 -11.81 -7.30
C ARG A 835 -28.06 -10.42 -6.72
N THR A 836 -26.97 -9.70 -6.65
CA THR A 836 -26.99 -8.24 -6.50
C THR A 836 -27.41 -7.67 -7.86
N ALA A 837 -28.67 -7.23 -7.97
CA ALA A 837 -29.16 -6.61 -9.19
C ALA A 837 -28.72 -5.14 -9.20
N PHE A 838 -27.74 -4.81 -10.02
CA PHE A 838 -27.49 -3.43 -10.44
C PHE A 838 -28.51 -3.09 -11.53
N ILE A 839 -29.45 -2.21 -11.21
CA ILE A 839 -30.43 -1.72 -12.19
C ILE A 839 -29.78 -0.56 -12.92
N ARG A 840 -29.37 -0.79 -14.14
CA ARG A 840 -29.03 0.28 -15.10
C ARG A 840 -30.23 0.44 -16.07
N THR A 841 -30.88 1.58 -16.01
CA THR A 841 -31.85 1.95 -17.03
C THR A 841 -31.08 2.42 -18.27
N GLN A 842 -31.21 1.70 -19.36
CA GLN A 842 -30.80 2.16 -20.69
C GLN A 842 -31.61 3.38 -21.08
N SER A 843 -30.98 4.52 -21.25
CA SER A 843 -31.52 5.60 -22.06
C SER A 843 -31.06 5.39 -23.50
N SER A 844 -32.00 4.91 -24.35
CA SER A 844 -31.90 4.99 -25.80
C SER A 844 -32.12 6.45 -26.21
N LEU A 845 -31.08 7.11 -26.68
CA LEU A 845 -31.05 8.04 -27.79
C LEU A 845 -29.61 8.41 -28.10
#